data_988c6f079a3ec7b9d39d4b3b577354fa
#
_entry.id   988c6f079a3ec7b9d39d4b3b577354fa
#
_cell.length_a   1.000
_cell.length_b   1.000
_cell.length_c   1.000
_cell.angle_alpha   90.00
_cell.angle_beta   90.00
_cell.angle_gamma   90.00
#
_symmetry.space_group_name_H-M   'P 1'
#
loop_
_entity.id
_entity.type
_entity.pdbx_description
1 polymer ?
#
loop_
_entity_poly.entity_id
_entity_poly.type
_entity_poly.pdbx_seq_one_letter_code
_entity_poly.pdbx_strand_id
1 'polypeptide(L)'
;MTTPADTNPAVSYIYDESQTVDPLGDVDKQDKKGVKKNRAKVGSARPSSLLYTYGPGSVMDLPNFTIMPMGLDEWDIIWDRRATAPVIHAPRLKDAVRTLLRSRDVELRPFPRQANSTSRSTEGKDLGVPARVFPQWLRCTGCDLLAPLDEFQYSNTHPYRPDLAAFEHAPCPGRRGEKTRFKSRPTTPARYLLACAYGHVDEFPYQQWVHRGRPCAKATHPTLKMSDRTTGKGGVATITCTACEMKRAMNEAQGELGRERLPKCRGRHPHLDAFAAQGCGADLHLILVGASNLWFPVSQSVIVMPESSAEHSRDLADRIRLALGEERLGKWIAKYRNQPEILRDFLSDDFDLSAIDDSELVKIVDAAAAPPAEPTDEDANAWDPVDLLVPEWRYLQRDPLGDGHSDRAEDEASGLTLSARDRGPHLPARISRILAVESLRKVNALVGFTRIDEFDRVDDVVSRMVRLTRKPKPRWTVATVDRGEGIFIQLDESAVAAWEAKIRETELWGLHRKAHERNYRSRTSDTADNYDPDRRFRPPRYWLVHSFAHILIRELAMTCGYNAASLSERLYAWPAENGRPPAAGLLICTTASDSDGTLGGLVEQSRPDLFEAVVNRALRKATRCASDPICANRTPQDPEEFLHGAACHCCVMASETSCERSNRFLDRRFLIDLPGHDGFGFFPHPE
;
A
#
# COMPACT_ATOMS: atom_id res chain seq x y z
N MET A 1 8.98 2.79 -36.14
CA MET A 1 9.06 2.67 -34.69
C MET A 1 7.63 2.37 -34.23
N THR A 2 7.36 1.12 -33.92
CA THR A 2 6.04 0.70 -33.43
C THR A 2 5.92 1.18 -32.00
N THR A 3 4.97 2.05 -31.73
CA THR A 3 4.51 2.39 -30.38
C THR A 3 4.36 1.10 -29.55
N PRO A 4 4.80 1.07 -28.29
CA PRO A 4 4.49 -0.07 -27.40
C PRO A 4 2.98 -0.22 -27.45
N ALA A 5 2.51 -1.41 -27.85
CA ALA A 5 1.09 -1.70 -27.90
C ALA A 5 0.48 -1.39 -26.54
N ASP A 6 -0.66 -0.70 -26.56
CA ASP A 6 -1.49 -0.43 -25.40
C ASP A 6 -1.49 -1.63 -24.46
N THR A 7 -0.73 -1.52 -23.37
CA THR A 7 -0.77 -2.51 -22.29
C THR A 7 -2.03 -2.27 -21.46
N ASN A 8 -3.17 -2.21 -22.16
CA ASN A 8 -4.47 -2.04 -21.55
C ASN A 8 -4.66 -3.15 -20.53
N PRO A 9 -4.80 -2.83 -19.23
CA PRO A 9 -5.02 -3.81 -18.19
C PRO A 9 -6.36 -4.57 -18.32
N ALA A 10 -7.20 -4.17 -19.28
CA ALA A 10 -8.37 -4.96 -19.70
C ALA A 10 -7.99 -6.22 -20.51
N VAL A 11 -6.72 -6.37 -20.88
CA VAL A 11 -6.24 -7.55 -21.60
C VAL A 11 -6.32 -8.77 -20.71
N SER A 12 -6.89 -9.86 -21.24
CA SER A 12 -6.93 -11.14 -20.55
C SER A 12 -5.51 -11.69 -20.35
N TYR A 13 -5.19 -12.11 -19.12
CA TYR A 13 -3.92 -12.78 -18.84
C TYR A 13 -3.97 -14.22 -19.36
N ILE A 14 -2.86 -14.66 -19.94
CA ILE A 14 -2.67 -16.07 -20.31
C ILE A 14 -2.11 -16.81 -19.10
N TYR A 15 -2.81 -17.85 -18.69
CA TYR A 15 -2.33 -18.75 -17.63
C TYR A 15 -1.26 -19.69 -18.21
N ASP A 16 -0.06 -19.70 -17.61
CA ASP A 16 1.04 -20.58 -17.99
C ASP A 16 1.30 -21.59 -16.88
N GLU A 17 0.73 -22.77 -17.05
CA GLU A 17 0.94 -23.91 -16.13
C GLU A 17 2.37 -24.46 -16.16
N SER A 18 3.10 -24.25 -17.27
CA SER A 18 4.42 -24.88 -17.48
C SER A 18 5.54 -24.24 -16.67
N GLN A 19 5.33 -23.05 -16.10
CA GLN A 19 6.36 -22.28 -15.38
C GLN A 19 6.21 -22.30 -13.87
N THR A 20 5.20 -22.94 -13.34
CA THR A 20 4.96 -23.08 -11.92
C THR A 20 5.60 -24.36 -11.42
N VAL A 21 6.87 -24.31 -11.04
CA VAL A 21 7.43 -25.34 -10.18
C VAL A 21 6.98 -25.02 -8.76
N ASP A 22 5.97 -25.71 -8.28
CA ASP A 22 5.54 -25.66 -6.89
C ASP A 22 6.08 -26.91 -6.17
N PRO A 23 7.14 -26.80 -5.35
CA PRO A 23 7.73 -27.96 -4.67
C PRO A 23 6.86 -28.48 -3.52
N LEU A 24 5.88 -27.71 -3.08
CA LEU A 24 4.86 -28.12 -2.09
C LEU A 24 3.68 -28.81 -2.74
N GLY A 25 3.57 -28.61 -3.98
CA GLY A 25 2.57 -29.18 -4.73
C GLY A 25 2.87 -28.93 -6.19
N ASP A 26 3.53 -29.70 -6.81
CA ASP A 26 3.04 -30.15 -8.08
C ASP A 26 1.60 -30.68 -7.83
N VAL A 27 0.85 -29.76 -7.19
CA VAL A 27 -0.45 -30.01 -6.56
C VAL A 27 -1.45 -30.37 -7.63
N ASP A 28 -1.35 -29.76 -8.81
CA ASP A 28 -2.24 -30.10 -9.91
C ASP A 28 -1.87 -31.46 -10.52
N LYS A 29 -0.60 -31.83 -10.54
CA LYS A 29 -0.20 -33.19 -10.91
C LYS A 29 -0.54 -34.23 -9.84
N GLN A 30 -0.47 -33.83 -8.56
CA GLN A 30 -0.87 -34.69 -7.45
C GLN A 30 -2.38 -34.82 -7.31
N ASP A 31 -3.15 -33.74 -7.56
CA ASP A 31 -4.61 -33.79 -7.61
C ASP A 31 -5.13 -34.70 -8.72
N LYS A 32 -4.49 -34.70 -9.89
CA LYS A 32 -4.78 -35.68 -10.97
C LYS A 32 -4.52 -37.12 -10.54
N LYS A 33 -3.71 -37.32 -9.48
CA LYS A 33 -3.43 -38.67 -8.89
C LYS A 33 -4.23 -38.93 -7.60
N GLY A 34 -5.17 -38.06 -7.21
CA GLY A 34 -5.99 -38.23 -5.99
C GLY A 34 -5.24 -37.99 -4.68
N VAL A 35 -4.11 -37.31 -4.69
CA VAL A 35 -3.35 -36.95 -3.49
C VAL A 35 -3.89 -35.63 -2.90
N LYS A 36 -4.18 -35.62 -1.61
CA LYS A 36 -4.69 -34.43 -0.90
C LYS A 36 -3.67 -33.31 -0.92
N LYS A 37 -4.10 -32.10 -1.29
CA LYS A 37 -3.31 -30.85 -1.19
C LYS A 37 -2.80 -30.65 0.23
N ASN A 38 -1.50 -30.69 0.43
CA ASN A 38 -0.90 -30.39 1.73
C ASN A 38 -0.56 -28.90 1.77
N ARG A 39 -1.49 -28.08 2.25
CA ARG A 39 -1.25 -26.65 2.51
C ARG A 39 -0.58 -26.52 3.86
N ALA A 40 0.73 -26.32 3.86
CA ALA A 40 1.48 -26.06 5.07
C ALA A 40 1.43 -24.59 5.46
N LYS A 41 1.26 -24.32 6.75
CA LYS A 41 1.45 -22.99 7.31
C LYS A 41 2.96 -22.71 7.43
N VAL A 42 3.46 -21.68 6.76
CA VAL A 42 4.92 -21.41 6.69
C VAL A 42 5.32 -20.10 7.39
N GLY A 43 4.36 -19.30 7.84
CA GLY A 43 4.60 -18.06 8.56
C GLY A 43 3.32 -17.40 9.03
N SER A 44 3.47 -16.24 9.66
CA SER A 44 2.35 -15.38 10.05
C SER A 44 2.72 -13.91 9.81
N ALA A 45 1.74 -13.10 9.47
CA ALA A 45 1.90 -11.67 9.31
C ALA A 45 0.67 -10.93 9.85
N ARG A 46 0.86 -9.69 10.26
CA ARG A 46 -0.26 -8.82 10.67
C ARG A 46 -1.03 -8.34 9.42
N PRO A 47 -2.35 -8.11 9.50
CA PRO A 47 -3.12 -7.57 8.39
C PRO A 47 -2.56 -6.27 7.81
N SER A 48 -2.06 -5.36 8.66
CA SER A 48 -1.40 -4.13 8.22
C SER A 48 -0.13 -4.41 7.41
N SER A 49 0.71 -5.37 7.83
CA SER A 49 1.89 -5.75 7.07
C SER A 49 1.53 -6.34 5.71
N LEU A 50 0.46 -7.14 5.64
CA LEU A 50 -0.03 -7.70 4.38
C LEU A 50 -0.65 -6.65 3.46
N LEU A 51 -1.19 -5.57 4.01
CA LEU A 51 -1.78 -4.48 3.22
C LEU A 51 -0.72 -3.53 2.65
N TYR A 52 0.28 -3.16 3.46
CA TYR A 52 1.20 -2.07 3.15
C TYR A 52 2.61 -2.52 2.70
N THR A 53 2.99 -3.77 2.95
CA THR A 53 4.36 -4.24 2.68
C THR A 53 4.40 -5.57 1.94
N TYR A 54 3.54 -6.51 2.32
CA TYR A 54 3.58 -7.91 1.88
C TYR A 54 2.26 -8.40 1.27
N GLY A 55 1.58 -7.53 0.53
CA GLY A 55 0.35 -7.88 -0.19
C GLY A 55 0.59 -8.81 -1.39
N PRO A 56 -0.49 -9.19 -2.11
CA PRO A 56 -0.38 -10.00 -3.32
C PRO A 56 0.67 -9.46 -4.30
N GLY A 57 1.57 -10.32 -4.74
CA GLY A 57 2.64 -9.96 -5.67
C GLY A 57 3.89 -9.35 -5.03
N SER A 58 3.93 -9.11 -3.72
CA SER A 58 5.15 -8.74 -3.00
C SER A 58 6.04 -9.97 -2.77
N VAL A 59 7.27 -9.75 -2.32
CA VAL A 59 8.15 -10.81 -1.86
C VAL A 59 8.34 -10.67 -0.35
N MET A 60 7.88 -11.66 0.38
CA MET A 60 7.95 -11.69 1.84
C MET A 60 9.05 -12.63 2.32
N ASP A 61 9.95 -12.12 3.14
CA ASP A 61 11.00 -12.93 3.76
C ASP A 61 10.45 -13.73 4.93
N LEU A 62 10.72 -15.04 4.90
CA LEU A 62 10.55 -15.95 6.02
C LEU A 62 11.94 -16.37 6.54
N PRO A 63 12.04 -17.00 7.71
CA PRO A 63 13.34 -17.34 8.30
C PRO A 63 14.28 -18.14 7.40
N ASN A 64 13.76 -19.00 6.50
CA ASN A 64 14.58 -19.90 5.71
C ASN A 64 14.40 -19.75 4.18
N PHE A 65 13.36 -19.08 3.71
CA PHE A 65 13.08 -18.82 2.28
C PHE A 65 12.12 -17.65 2.13
N THR A 66 11.88 -17.24 0.90
CA THR A 66 10.95 -16.15 0.57
C THR A 66 9.73 -16.69 -0.13
N ILE A 67 8.59 -16.02 0.08
CA ILE A 67 7.31 -16.33 -0.55
C ILE A 67 6.73 -15.11 -1.23
N MET A 68 5.84 -15.37 -2.18
CA MET A 68 4.97 -14.36 -2.80
C MET A 68 3.52 -14.68 -2.46
N PRO A 69 2.82 -13.79 -1.73
CA PRO A 69 1.37 -13.90 -1.59
C PRO A 69 0.70 -13.89 -2.97
N MET A 70 -0.21 -14.84 -3.18
CA MET A 70 -0.91 -15.02 -4.45
C MET A 70 -2.03 -14.00 -4.64
N GLY A 71 -2.47 -13.85 -5.88
CA GLY A 71 -3.60 -13.01 -6.23
C GLY A 71 -4.93 -13.51 -5.67
N LEU A 72 -5.93 -12.63 -5.70
CA LEU A 72 -7.24 -12.85 -5.07
C LEU A 72 -8.01 -14.04 -5.67
N ASP A 73 -7.66 -14.48 -6.88
CA ASP A 73 -8.24 -15.69 -7.48
C ASP A 73 -7.99 -16.94 -6.64
N GLU A 74 -6.81 -17.02 -5.99
CA GLU A 74 -6.50 -18.12 -5.08
C GLU A 74 -7.22 -18.00 -3.73
N TRP A 75 -7.59 -16.76 -3.33
CA TRP A 75 -8.34 -16.52 -2.10
C TRP A 75 -9.83 -16.79 -2.28
N ASP A 76 -10.37 -16.69 -3.50
CA ASP A 76 -11.75 -17.07 -3.81
C ASP A 76 -12.03 -18.51 -3.36
N ILE A 77 -11.11 -19.44 -3.54
CA ILE A 77 -11.23 -20.83 -3.10
C ILE A 77 -11.53 -20.94 -1.59
N ILE A 78 -11.01 -20.00 -0.79
CA ILE A 78 -11.23 -19.96 0.66
C ILE A 78 -12.61 -19.39 0.98
N TRP A 79 -12.99 -18.31 0.28
CA TRP A 79 -14.27 -17.64 0.49
C TRP A 79 -15.46 -18.49 -0.04
N ASP A 80 -15.31 -19.15 -1.17
CA ASP A 80 -16.35 -20.01 -1.77
C ASP A 80 -16.73 -21.23 -0.91
N ARG A 81 -15.87 -21.59 0.04
CA ARG A 81 -16.15 -22.66 1.01
C ARG A 81 -17.03 -22.22 2.18
N ARG A 82 -17.38 -20.95 2.25
CA ARG A 82 -18.17 -20.35 3.33
C ARG A 82 -19.53 -19.92 2.82
N ALA A 83 -20.55 -20.08 3.65
CA ALA A 83 -21.90 -19.68 3.30
C ALA A 83 -21.99 -18.18 2.98
N THR A 84 -21.24 -17.36 3.73
CA THR A 84 -21.11 -15.91 3.51
C THR A 84 -19.67 -15.47 3.71
N ALA A 85 -19.14 -14.70 2.78
CA ALA A 85 -17.87 -14.00 2.99
C ALA A 85 -18.12 -12.74 3.83
N PRO A 86 -17.30 -12.44 4.85
CA PRO A 86 -17.45 -11.20 5.60
C PRO A 86 -17.17 -9.99 4.70
N VAL A 87 -18.02 -8.97 4.83
CA VAL A 87 -17.91 -7.71 4.08
C VAL A 87 -17.62 -6.57 5.05
N ILE A 88 -16.71 -5.68 4.66
CA ILE A 88 -16.39 -4.45 5.39
C ILE A 88 -17.21 -3.31 4.79
N HIS A 89 -18.02 -2.67 5.62
CA HIS A 89 -18.85 -1.57 5.22
C HIS A 89 -18.09 -0.26 5.26
N ALA A 90 -17.90 0.38 4.10
CA ALA A 90 -17.30 1.70 3.91
C ALA A 90 -17.69 2.26 2.52
N PRO A 91 -18.91 2.81 2.37
CA PRO A 91 -19.45 3.17 1.04
C PRO A 91 -18.58 4.10 0.23
N ARG A 92 -18.03 5.17 0.83
CA ARG A 92 -17.15 6.12 0.14
C ARG A 92 -15.87 5.47 -0.39
N LEU A 93 -15.28 4.56 0.40
CA LEU A 93 -14.11 3.82 -0.03
C LEU A 93 -14.46 2.84 -1.14
N LYS A 94 -15.61 2.19 -1.03
CA LYS A 94 -16.11 1.26 -2.05
C LYS A 94 -16.28 1.97 -3.40
N ASP A 95 -16.80 3.20 -3.42
CA ASP A 95 -16.96 3.99 -4.66
C ASP A 95 -15.61 4.34 -5.30
N ALA A 96 -14.63 4.77 -4.50
CA ALA A 96 -13.26 5.01 -5.00
C ALA A 96 -12.60 3.74 -5.55
N VAL A 97 -12.77 2.62 -4.84
CA VAL A 97 -12.24 1.31 -5.27
C VAL A 97 -12.90 0.84 -6.57
N ARG A 98 -14.21 1.05 -6.72
CA ARG A 98 -14.95 0.77 -7.98
C ARG A 98 -14.35 1.53 -9.16
N THR A 99 -14.12 2.82 -8.98
CA THR A 99 -13.52 3.68 -10.01
C THR A 99 -12.13 3.18 -10.40
N LEU A 100 -11.25 2.96 -9.44
CA LEU A 100 -9.88 2.52 -9.67
C LEU A 100 -9.79 1.11 -10.26
N LEU A 101 -10.68 0.19 -9.86
CA LEU A 101 -10.74 -1.16 -10.38
C LEU A 101 -11.58 -1.28 -11.66
N ARG A 102 -12.29 -0.22 -12.05
CA ARG A 102 -13.20 -0.20 -13.21
C ARG A 102 -14.21 -1.35 -13.14
N SER A 103 -14.76 -1.53 -11.97
CA SER A 103 -15.72 -2.59 -11.70
C SER A 103 -16.81 -2.07 -10.77
N ARG A 104 -18.03 -2.12 -11.24
CA ARG A 104 -19.23 -1.63 -10.57
C ARG A 104 -19.55 -2.39 -9.28
N ASP A 105 -19.33 -3.69 -9.28
CA ASP A 105 -19.79 -4.59 -8.24
C ASP A 105 -18.64 -5.10 -7.36
N VAL A 106 -17.96 -4.17 -6.67
CA VAL A 106 -16.83 -4.49 -5.80
C VAL A 106 -17.26 -4.44 -4.34
N GLU A 107 -16.92 -5.49 -3.59
CA GLU A 107 -17.01 -5.56 -2.13
C GLU A 107 -15.64 -5.39 -1.48
N LEU A 108 -15.62 -4.91 -0.25
CA LEU A 108 -14.43 -4.88 0.60
C LEU A 108 -14.46 -6.07 1.53
N ARG A 109 -13.45 -6.95 1.48
CA ARG A 109 -13.39 -8.16 2.32
C ARG A 109 -12.11 -8.18 3.16
N PRO A 110 -12.15 -8.69 4.40
CA PRO A 110 -10.94 -8.83 5.21
C PRO A 110 -10.00 -9.91 4.65
N PHE A 111 -8.79 -9.94 5.20
CA PHE A 111 -7.88 -11.07 4.98
C PHE A 111 -8.51 -12.37 5.49
N PRO A 112 -8.27 -13.52 4.82
CA PRO A 112 -8.75 -14.82 5.26
C PRO A 112 -7.93 -15.29 6.49
N ARG A 113 -8.28 -14.74 7.66
CA ARG A 113 -7.62 -15.06 8.94
C ARG A 113 -8.55 -15.81 9.86
N GLN A 114 -8.00 -16.70 10.67
CA GLN A 114 -8.70 -17.25 11.83
C GLN A 114 -8.67 -16.19 12.92
N ALA A 115 -9.84 -15.81 13.44
CA ALA A 115 -9.91 -15.04 14.69
C ALA A 115 -9.21 -15.85 15.79
N ASN A 116 -8.57 -15.17 16.74
CA ASN A 116 -7.92 -15.80 17.89
C ASN A 116 -8.95 -16.63 18.67
N SER A 117 -9.13 -17.89 18.28
CA SER A 117 -10.05 -18.77 18.99
C SER A 117 -9.23 -19.58 19.98
N THR A 118 -9.57 -19.43 21.24
CA THR A 118 -9.19 -20.35 22.32
C THR A 118 -9.90 -21.71 22.16
N SER A 119 -10.74 -21.85 21.14
CA SER A 119 -11.51 -23.03 20.84
C SER A 119 -10.63 -24.13 20.25
N ARG A 120 -10.80 -25.35 20.74
CA ARG A 120 -10.25 -26.59 20.16
C ARG A 120 -10.93 -26.95 18.82
N SER A 121 -11.79 -26.09 18.26
CA SER A 121 -12.48 -26.27 17.00
C SER A 121 -11.47 -26.39 15.86
N THR A 122 -11.75 -27.30 14.93
CA THR A 122 -11.02 -27.45 13.66
C THR A 122 -11.48 -26.43 12.62
N GLU A 123 -12.52 -25.67 12.93
CA GLU A 123 -13.11 -24.66 12.08
C GLU A 123 -12.11 -23.52 11.85
N GLY A 124 -11.88 -23.17 10.58
CA GLY A 124 -10.96 -22.11 10.20
C GLY A 124 -9.47 -22.51 10.11
N LYS A 125 -9.11 -23.80 10.27
CA LYS A 125 -7.72 -24.25 10.07
C LYS A 125 -7.21 -24.06 8.63
N ASP A 126 -8.11 -23.95 7.68
CA ASP A 126 -7.85 -23.66 6.27
C ASP A 126 -7.74 -22.14 5.99
N LEU A 127 -7.95 -21.28 6.99
CA LEU A 127 -7.81 -19.84 6.85
C LEU A 127 -6.32 -19.45 6.82
N GLY A 128 -5.98 -18.64 5.84
CA GLY A 128 -4.65 -18.09 5.65
C GLY A 128 -4.52 -17.48 4.26
N VAL A 129 -3.53 -16.65 4.07
CA VAL A 129 -3.23 -16.07 2.76
C VAL A 129 -2.47 -17.09 1.92
N PRO A 130 -3.01 -17.51 0.76
CA PRO A 130 -2.29 -18.38 -0.15
C PRO A 130 -1.00 -17.73 -0.63
N ALA A 131 0.10 -18.47 -0.63
CA ALA A 131 1.40 -17.98 -1.06
C ALA A 131 2.19 -19.08 -1.77
N ARG A 132 3.15 -18.69 -2.60
CA ARG A 132 4.10 -19.58 -3.26
C ARG A 132 5.53 -19.19 -2.96
N VAL A 133 6.44 -20.15 -3.03
CA VAL A 133 7.88 -19.84 -2.93
C VAL A 133 8.29 -19.01 -4.13
N PHE A 134 8.91 -17.87 -3.89
CA PHE A 134 9.44 -16.99 -4.92
C PHE A 134 10.62 -16.17 -4.37
N PRO A 135 11.75 -16.10 -5.07
CA PRO A 135 12.05 -16.78 -6.32
C PRO A 135 12.15 -18.31 -6.16
N GLN A 136 11.98 -19.04 -7.26
CA GLN A 136 12.09 -20.50 -7.30
C GLN A 136 13.52 -20.99 -7.48
N TRP A 137 14.48 -20.11 -7.71
CA TRP A 137 15.90 -20.41 -7.70
C TRP A 137 16.49 -20.22 -6.32
N LEU A 138 17.17 -21.24 -5.83
CA LEU A 138 17.84 -21.23 -4.52
C LEU A 138 19.34 -21.44 -4.68
N ARG A 139 20.08 -21.02 -3.64
CA ARG A 139 21.50 -21.23 -3.50
C ARG A 139 21.80 -22.06 -2.26
N CYS A 140 22.55 -23.12 -2.39
CA CYS A 140 23.07 -23.89 -1.26
C CYS A 140 24.19 -23.10 -0.53
N THR A 141 24.07 -22.96 0.79
CA THR A 141 25.09 -22.26 1.61
C THR A 141 26.37 -23.06 1.78
N GLY A 142 26.33 -24.39 1.54
CA GLY A 142 27.48 -25.28 1.70
C GLY A 142 28.35 -25.43 0.46
N CYS A 143 27.79 -25.57 -0.73
CA CYS A 143 28.56 -25.86 -1.95
C CYS A 143 28.34 -24.82 -3.07
N ASP A 144 27.61 -23.73 -2.76
CA ASP A 144 27.28 -22.66 -3.71
C ASP A 144 26.44 -23.12 -4.93
N LEU A 145 25.85 -24.33 -4.89
CA LEU A 145 24.93 -24.81 -5.93
C LEU A 145 23.82 -23.78 -6.11
N LEU A 146 23.60 -23.34 -7.33
CA LEU A 146 22.51 -22.47 -7.76
C LEU A 146 21.59 -23.28 -8.66
N ALA A 147 20.41 -23.57 -8.21
CA ALA A 147 19.48 -24.46 -8.90
C ALA A 147 18.02 -24.10 -8.61
N PRO A 148 17.06 -24.56 -9.43
CA PRO A 148 15.63 -24.43 -9.13
C PRO A 148 15.22 -25.30 -7.94
N LEU A 149 14.02 -25.05 -7.41
CA LEU A 149 13.49 -25.65 -6.17
C LEU A 149 13.47 -27.17 -6.16
N ASP A 150 13.22 -27.80 -7.30
CA ASP A 150 13.13 -29.24 -7.47
C ASP A 150 14.46 -30.01 -7.21
N GLU A 151 15.58 -29.30 -7.22
CA GLU A 151 16.89 -29.83 -6.84
C GLU A 151 17.13 -29.85 -5.31
N PHE A 152 16.19 -29.36 -4.52
CA PHE A 152 16.30 -29.23 -3.07
C PHE A 152 15.20 -30.01 -2.34
N GLN A 153 15.50 -30.50 -1.14
CA GLN A 153 14.52 -31.17 -0.30
C GLN A 153 13.80 -30.16 0.58
N TYR A 154 12.46 -30.16 0.51
CA TYR A 154 11.62 -29.37 1.41
C TYR A 154 11.30 -30.17 2.66
N SER A 155 11.39 -29.52 3.82
CA SER A 155 10.94 -30.05 5.10
C SER A 155 10.08 -29.04 5.87
N ASN A 156 8.95 -29.53 6.38
CA ASN A 156 8.12 -28.82 7.36
C ASN A 156 7.59 -29.87 8.32
N THR A 157 8.46 -30.33 9.22
CA THR A 157 8.18 -31.45 10.10
C THR A 157 7.38 -31.08 11.33
N HIS A 158 7.14 -29.78 11.57
CA HIS A 158 6.49 -29.32 12.80
C HIS A 158 5.29 -28.44 12.49
N PRO A 159 4.05 -28.95 12.51
CA PRO A 159 2.85 -28.22 12.13
C PRO A 159 2.56 -26.98 13.01
N TYR A 160 3.14 -26.94 14.22
CA TYR A 160 3.01 -25.80 15.14
C TYR A 160 4.21 -24.83 15.12
N ARG A 161 5.22 -25.13 14.31
CA ARG A 161 6.44 -24.35 14.15
C ARG A 161 6.67 -24.06 12.66
N PRO A 162 5.84 -23.20 12.04
CA PRO A 162 5.95 -22.89 10.63
C PRO A 162 7.28 -22.22 10.26
N ASP A 163 7.94 -21.59 11.23
CA ASP A 163 9.28 -21.02 11.14
C ASP A 163 10.40 -22.06 10.87
N LEU A 164 10.12 -23.34 11.08
CA LEU A 164 11.07 -24.43 10.80
C LEU A 164 10.97 -24.96 9.36
N ALA A 165 9.98 -24.51 8.55
CA ALA A 165 9.90 -24.86 7.15
C ALA A 165 11.18 -24.40 6.42
N ALA A 166 11.84 -25.32 5.68
CA ALA A 166 13.11 -25.04 5.04
C ALA A 166 13.32 -25.87 3.77
N PHE A 167 14.17 -25.34 2.89
CA PHE A 167 14.73 -26.10 1.77
C PHE A 167 16.19 -26.42 2.07
N GLU A 168 16.59 -27.65 1.81
CA GLU A 168 17.92 -28.16 2.09
C GLU A 168 18.53 -28.90 0.89
N HIS A 169 19.81 -28.68 0.68
CA HIS A 169 20.59 -29.48 -0.27
C HIS A 169 21.12 -30.74 0.43
N ALA A 170 20.59 -31.90 0.07
CA ALA A 170 20.97 -33.17 0.66
C ALA A 170 21.08 -34.30 -0.41
N PRO A 171 22.22 -35.03 -0.47
CA PRO A 171 23.44 -34.78 0.29
C PRO A 171 24.29 -33.64 -0.29
N CYS A 172 24.84 -32.79 0.56
CA CYS A 172 25.65 -31.67 0.11
C CYS A 172 27.14 -32.05 0.07
N PRO A 173 27.84 -31.94 -1.08
CA PRO A 173 29.24 -32.29 -1.21
C PRO A 173 30.21 -31.36 -0.51
N GLY A 174 29.71 -30.17 -0.01
CA GLY A 174 30.55 -29.11 0.52
C GLY A 174 31.31 -28.31 -0.56
N ARG A 175 32.15 -27.38 -0.15
CA ARG A 175 33.04 -26.65 -1.06
C ARG A 175 34.24 -27.47 -1.47
N ARG A 176 34.79 -27.18 -2.66
CA ARG A 176 35.97 -27.90 -3.16
C ARG A 176 37.14 -27.74 -2.18
N GLY A 177 37.68 -28.86 -1.66
CA GLY A 177 38.73 -28.88 -0.66
C GLY A 177 38.24 -29.18 0.78
N GLU A 178 36.97 -29.20 1.05
CA GLU A 178 36.42 -29.68 2.33
C GLU A 178 36.45 -31.24 2.33
N LYS A 179 37.03 -31.82 3.42
CA LYS A 179 37.10 -33.27 3.60
C LYS A 179 35.79 -33.90 4.06
N THR A 180 34.84 -33.09 4.50
CA THR A 180 33.57 -33.54 5.12
C THR A 180 32.40 -33.35 4.16
N ARG A 181 31.71 -34.47 3.84
CA ARG A 181 30.40 -34.42 3.20
C ARG A 181 29.35 -34.14 4.26
N PHE A 182 28.47 -33.20 4.01
CA PHE A 182 27.37 -32.86 4.90
C PHE A 182 26.12 -33.65 4.55
N LYS A 183 25.37 -34.12 5.56
CA LYS A 183 24.07 -34.76 5.33
C LYS A 183 23.11 -33.81 4.60
N SER A 184 23.00 -32.59 5.10
CA SER A 184 22.24 -31.53 4.44
C SER A 184 22.87 -30.17 4.73
N ARG A 185 22.52 -29.16 3.91
CA ARG A 185 22.86 -27.76 4.11
C ARG A 185 21.67 -26.89 3.76
N PRO A 186 21.38 -25.85 4.56
CA PRO A 186 20.31 -24.93 4.26
C PRO A 186 20.56 -24.17 2.96
N THR A 187 19.48 -23.74 2.34
CA THR A 187 19.51 -22.90 1.14
C THR A 187 19.09 -21.49 1.46
N THR A 188 19.41 -20.57 0.56
CA THR A 188 18.94 -19.18 0.58
C THR A 188 18.34 -18.85 -0.78
N PRO A 189 17.37 -17.92 -0.87
CA PRO A 189 16.85 -17.46 -2.15
C PRO A 189 17.96 -16.91 -3.05
N ALA A 190 17.87 -17.16 -4.33
CA ALA A 190 18.70 -16.48 -5.32
C ALA A 190 18.20 -15.05 -5.46
N ARG A 191 19.01 -14.08 -5.01
CA ARG A 191 18.58 -12.72 -4.68
C ARG A 191 18.29 -11.77 -5.85
N TYR A 192 18.52 -12.20 -7.10
CA TYR A 192 18.37 -11.35 -8.27
C TYR A 192 17.05 -11.61 -8.99
N LEU A 193 16.31 -10.54 -9.23
CA LEU A 193 15.06 -10.54 -9.97
C LEU A 193 15.14 -9.52 -11.11
N LEU A 194 14.25 -9.65 -12.07
CA LEU A 194 14.06 -8.72 -13.16
C LEU A 194 12.65 -8.11 -13.06
N ALA A 195 12.55 -6.79 -13.10
CA ALA A 195 11.25 -6.12 -13.12
C ALA A 195 11.22 -5.00 -14.16
N CYS A 196 10.03 -4.68 -14.67
CA CYS A 196 9.82 -3.55 -15.57
C CYS A 196 8.87 -2.51 -14.95
N ALA A 197 8.84 -1.33 -15.54
CA ALA A 197 8.00 -0.22 -15.08
C ALA A 197 6.48 -0.50 -15.15
N TYR A 198 6.05 -1.48 -15.94
CA TYR A 198 4.65 -1.93 -16.00
C TYR A 198 4.30 -3.00 -14.95
N GLY A 199 5.15 -3.14 -13.93
CA GLY A 199 4.88 -3.98 -12.77
C GLY A 199 5.06 -5.49 -12.98
N HIS A 200 5.57 -5.94 -14.13
CA HIS A 200 5.95 -7.32 -14.33
C HIS A 200 7.23 -7.64 -13.55
N VAL A 201 7.32 -8.87 -13.05
CA VAL A 201 8.52 -9.37 -12.36
C VAL A 201 8.80 -10.79 -12.80
N ASP A 202 10.07 -11.10 -12.97
CA ASP A 202 10.52 -12.42 -13.37
C ASP A 202 11.80 -12.81 -12.62
N GLU A 203 12.10 -14.08 -12.62
CA GLU A 203 13.35 -14.56 -12.09
C GLU A 203 14.50 -14.24 -13.02
N PHE A 204 15.69 -14.10 -12.45
CA PHE A 204 16.86 -13.85 -13.24
C PHE A 204 17.25 -15.10 -14.06
N PRO A 205 17.46 -14.98 -15.38
CA PRO A 205 17.74 -16.13 -16.25
C PRO A 205 19.20 -16.58 -16.15
N TYR A 206 19.61 -17.15 -15.02
CA TYR A 206 21.00 -17.47 -14.68
C TYR A 206 21.71 -18.33 -15.74
N GLN A 207 21.05 -19.31 -16.34
CA GLN A 207 21.64 -20.15 -17.38
C GLN A 207 21.95 -19.35 -18.64
N GLN A 208 21.02 -18.54 -19.11
CA GLN A 208 21.22 -17.68 -20.27
C GLN A 208 22.26 -16.60 -20.00
N TRP A 209 22.24 -16.03 -18.79
CA TRP A 209 23.19 -15.00 -18.39
C TRP A 209 24.63 -15.48 -18.45
N VAL A 210 24.98 -16.60 -17.81
CA VAL A 210 26.35 -17.11 -17.77
C VAL A 210 26.87 -17.50 -19.16
N HIS A 211 26.00 -17.94 -20.05
CA HIS A 211 26.33 -18.35 -21.42
C HIS A 211 26.10 -17.24 -22.46
N ARG A 212 25.85 -16.00 -22.02
CA ARG A 212 25.64 -14.83 -22.90
C ARG A 212 24.54 -15.04 -23.96
N GLY A 213 23.41 -15.63 -23.56
CA GLY A 213 22.28 -15.93 -24.43
C GLY A 213 22.42 -17.18 -25.30
N ARG A 214 23.52 -17.91 -25.20
CA ARG A 214 23.74 -19.14 -25.95
C ARG A 214 23.47 -20.37 -25.08
N PRO A 215 23.15 -21.54 -25.65
CA PRO A 215 23.11 -22.80 -24.89
C PRO A 215 24.52 -23.19 -24.42
N CYS A 216 24.59 -23.98 -23.34
CA CYS A 216 25.86 -24.48 -22.87
C CYS A 216 26.45 -25.47 -23.90
N ALA A 217 27.74 -25.31 -24.26
CA ALA A 217 28.41 -26.17 -25.24
C ALA A 217 28.67 -27.59 -24.75
N LYS A 218 28.57 -27.87 -23.44
CA LYS A 218 28.94 -29.15 -22.83
C LYS A 218 27.80 -29.90 -22.14
N ALA A 219 26.64 -29.25 -21.91
CA ALA A 219 25.51 -29.89 -21.23
C ALA A 219 24.19 -29.22 -21.61
N THR A 220 23.14 -30.03 -21.77
CA THR A 220 21.77 -29.53 -22.03
C THR A 220 21.17 -28.90 -20.78
N HIS A 221 21.44 -29.48 -19.61
CA HIS A 221 21.00 -28.95 -18.29
C HIS A 221 22.26 -28.69 -17.42
N PRO A 222 22.92 -27.52 -17.61
CA PRO A 222 24.15 -27.25 -16.91
C PRO A 222 23.90 -26.91 -15.44
N THR A 223 24.67 -27.49 -14.55
CA THR A 223 24.70 -27.14 -13.14
C THR A 223 25.43 -25.82 -12.95
N LEU A 224 24.82 -24.92 -12.17
CA LEU A 224 25.37 -23.60 -11.88
C LEU A 224 25.84 -23.48 -10.43
N LYS A 225 26.79 -22.58 -10.21
CA LYS A 225 27.20 -22.13 -8.88
C LYS A 225 27.17 -20.62 -8.80
N MET A 226 26.72 -20.09 -7.66
CA MET A 226 26.79 -18.65 -7.34
C MET A 226 27.75 -18.45 -6.18
N SER A 227 28.88 -17.82 -6.44
CA SER A 227 29.88 -17.48 -5.41
C SER A 227 29.95 -15.98 -5.18
N ASP A 228 29.95 -15.56 -3.93
CA ASP A 228 30.17 -14.16 -3.56
C ASP A 228 31.66 -13.92 -3.33
N ARG A 229 32.16 -12.80 -3.88
CA ARG A 229 33.47 -12.28 -3.58
C ARG A 229 33.32 -10.88 -3.01
N THR A 230 33.92 -10.64 -1.86
CA THR A 230 34.02 -9.30 -1.29
C THR A 230 35.18 -8.58 -1.95
N THR A 231 34.91 -7.47 -2.57
CA THR A 231 35.92 -6.55 -3.13
C THR A 231 35.89 -5.27 -2.31
N GLY A 232 36.91 -4.42 -2.37
CA GLY A 232 36.90 -3.12 -1.70
C GLY A 232 35.77 -2.17 -2.11
N LYS A 233 34.98 -2.55 -3.13
CA LYS A 233 33.77 -1.84 -3.63
C LYS A 233 32.46 -2.57 -3.29
N GLY A 234 32.46 -3.57 -2.40
CA GLY A 234 31.30 -4.37 -2.01
C GLY A 234 31.32 -5.81 -2.51
N GLY A 235 30.29 -6.58 -2.16
CA GLY A 235 30.15 -7.97 -2.57
C GLY A 235 29.66 -8.13 -4.01
N VAL A 236 30.41 -8.85 -4.82
CA VAL A 236 30.04 -9.17 -6.20
C VAL A 236 29.76 -10.66 -6.33
N ALA A 237 28.54 -11.03 -6.74
CA ALA A 237 28.20 -12.41 -7.05
C ALA A 237 28.68 -12.76 -8.46
N THR A 238 29.26 -13.96 -8.59
CA THR A 238 29.69 -14.53 -9.88
C THR A 238 28.96 -15.84 -10.11
N ILE A 239 28.32 -15.98 -11.26
CA ILE A 239 27.71 -17.20 -11.72
C ILE A 239 28.75 -18.02 -12.50
N THR A 240 28.85 -19.29 -12.19
CA THR A 240 29.77 -20.22 -12.86
C THR A 240 29.00 -21.46 -13.34
N CYS A 241 29.12 -21.81 -14.60
CA CYS A 241 28.66 -23.07 -15.13
C CYS A 241 29.71 -24.17 -14.83
N THR A 242 29.33 -25.25 -14.16
CA THR A 242 30.27 -26.31 -13.78
C THR A 242 30.67 -27.21 -14.96
N ALA A 243 29.85 -27.27 -16.00
CA ALA A 243 30.09 -28.09 -17.17
C ALA A 243 31.09 -27.47 -18.15
N CYS A 244 30.91 -26.19 -18.52
CA CYS A 244 31.77 -25.53 -19.49
C CYS A 244 32.74 -24.51 -18.86
N GLU A 245 32.68 -24.29 -17.54
CA GLU A 245 33.50 -23.39 -16.76
C GLU A 245 33.35 -21.89 -17.08
N MET A 246 32.35 -21.52 -17.92
CA MET A 246 32.03 -20.13 -18.17
C MET A 246 31.62 -19.44 -16.88
N LYS A 247 32.07 -18.17 -16.74
CA LYS A 247 31.78 -17.32 -15.58
C LYS A 247 31.28 -15.98 -16.04
N ARG A 248 30.33 -15.43 -15.28
CA ARG A 248 29.87 -14.04 -15.48
C ARG A 248 29.45 -13.41 -14.17
N ALA A 249 29.91 -12.19 -13.95
CA ALA A 249 29.60 -11.44 -12.73
C ALA A 249 28.25 -10.75 -12.83
N MET A 250 27.55 -10.61 -11.71
CA MET A 250 26.22 -10.01 -11.67
C MET A 250 26.25 -8.48 -11.77
N ASN A 251 27.36 -7.84 -11.43
CA ASN A 251 27.52 -6.38 -11.63
C ASN A 251 27.51 -5.97 -13.11
N GLU A 252 27.78 -6.89 -14.04
CA GLU A 252 27.64 -6.62 -15.48
C GLU A 252 26.19 -6.38 -15.92
N ALA A 253 25.19 -6.72 -15.08
CA ALA A 253 23.78 -6.49 -15.32
C ALA A 253 23.27 -5.18 -14.71
N GLN A 254 24.14 -4.40 -14.04
CA GLN A 254 23.79 -3.14 -13.38
C GLN A 254 24.04 -1.93 -14.29
N GLY A 255 23.31 -0.84 -14.03
CA GLY A 255 23.40 0.41 -14.77
C GLY A 255 22.85 0.34 -16.20
N GLU A 256 22.99 1.40 -16.98
CA GLU A 256 22.46 1.48 -18.35
C GLU A 256 23.05 0.42 -19.27
N LEU A 257 24.37 0.27 -19.30
CA LEU A 257 25.04 -0.76 -20.09
C LEU A 257 24.66 -2.19 -19.67
N GLY A 258 24.26 -2.37 -18.40
CA GLY A 258 23.76 -3.64 -17.90
C GLY A 258 22.37 -3.94 -18.41
N ARG A 259 21.50 -2.94 -18.48
CA ARG A 259 20.12 -3.08 -19.00
C ARG A 259 20.10 -3.57 -20.45
N GLU A 260 20.96 -3.06 -21.31
CA GLU A 260 21.06 -3.49 -22.71
C GLU A 260 21.42 -4.99 -22.86
N ARG A 261 22.04 -5.59 -21.84
CA ARG A 261 22.44 -7.01 -21.82
C ARG A 261 21.38 -7.92 -21.24
N LEU A 262 20.33 -7.38 -20.66
CA LEU A 262 19.19 -8.13 -20.13
C LEU A 262 18.20 -8.48 -21.25
N PRO A 263 17.42 -9.57 -21.10
CA PRO A 263 16.33 -9.83 -22.02
C PRO A 263 15.25 -8.75 -21.91
N LYS A 264 14.36 -8.68 -22.88
CA LYS A 264 13.14 -7.88 -22.80
C LYS A 264 12.11 -8.53 -21.87
N CYS A 265 11.22 -7.73 -21.30
CA CYS A 265 10.17 -8.20 -20.41
C CYS A 265 9.21 -9.15 -21.13
N ARG A 266 8.90 -10.28 -20.51
CA ARG A 266 7.95 -11.27 -21.03
C ARG A 266 6.50 -11.02 -20.59
N GLY A 267 6.26 -10.03 -19.71
CA GLY A 267 4.93 -9.75 -19.18
C GLY A 267 4.48 -10.69 -18.04
N ARG A 268 5.40 -11.26 -17.25
CA ARG A 268 5.06 -12.25 -16.21
C ARG A 268 4.48 -11.58 -14.95
N HIS A 269 3.40 -12.17 -14.45
CA HIS A 269 2.76 -11.88 -13.16
C HIS A 269 2.76 -13.14 -12.29
N PRO A 270 3.83 -13.43 -11.53
CA PRO A 270 3.92 -14.70 -10.78
C PRO A 270 2.80 -14.89 -9.75
N HIS A 271 2.32 -13.80 -9.12
CA HIS A 271 1.21 -13.86 -8.16
C HIS A 271 -0.14 -14.24 -8.79
N LEU A 272 -0.26 -14.13 -10.10
CA LEU A 272 -1.46 -14.54 -10.86
C LEU A 272 -1.25 -15.85 -11.63
N ASP A 273 -0.04 -16.43 -11.61
CA ASP A 273 0.36 -17.53 -12.48
C ASP A 273 0.04 -17.24 -13.95
N ALA A 274 0.35 -16.04 -14.42
CA ALA A 274 -0.07 -15.57 -15.73
C ALA A 274 0.99 -14.69 -16.39
N PHE A 275 0.85 -14.57 -17.71
CA PHE A 275 1.57 -13.63 -18.54
C PHE A 275 0.58 -12.64 -19.17
N ALA A 276 1.03 -11.42 -19.44
CA ALA A 276 0.27 -10.48 -20.27
C ALA A 276 0.10 -11.09 -21.67
N ALA A 277 -1.15 -11.15 -22.15
CA ALA A 277 -1.50 -11.85 -23.38
C ALA A 277 -0.71 -11.39 -24.62
N GLN A 278 -0.37 -10.10 -24.68
CA GLN A 278 0.41 -9.49 -25.77
C GLN A 278 1.91 -9.42 -25.47
N GLY A 279 2.36 -10.00 -24.34
CA GLY A 279 3.70 -9.76 -23.82
C GLY A 279 3.88 -8.34 -23.29
N CYS A 280 5.12 -7.89 -23.13
CA CYS A 280 5.40 -6.52 -22.68
C CYS A 280 6.49 -5.86 -23.54
N GLY A 281 7.64 -6.53 -23.75
CA GLY A 281 8.76 -6.01 -24.54
C GLY A 281 9.53 -4.85 -23.91
N ALA A 282 9.12 -4.35 -22.73
CA ALA A 282 9.78 -3.26 -22.01
C ALA A 282 11.18 -3.64 -21.51
N ASP A 283 11.98 -2.64 -21.23
CA ASP A 283 13.28 -2.83 -20.60
C ASP A 283 13.14 -3.35 -19.17
N LEU A 284 14.05 -4.24 -18.81
CA LEU A 284 14.09 -4.85 -17.49
C LEU A 284 15.17 -4.20 -16.62
N HIS A 285 14.86 -4.05 -15.35
CA HIS A 285 15.76 -3.60 -14.31
C HIS A 285 16.14 -4.78 -13.42
N LEU A 286 17.45 -4.89 -13.11
CA LEU A 286 17.93 -5.81 -12.10
C LEU A 286 17.55 -5.30 -10.71
N ILE A 287 16.75 -6.05 -9.99
CA ILE A 287 16.30 -5.73 -8.64
C ILE A 287 16.70 -6.86 -7.69
N LEU A 288 17.02 -6.51 -6.45
CA LEU A 288 17.29 -7.48 -5.40
C LEU A 288 16.01 -7.88 -4.69
N VAL A 289 15.92 -9.13 -4.28
CA VAL A 289 14.92 -9.57 -3.29
C VAL A 289 15.07 -8.69 -2.03
N GLY A 290 13.95 -8.17 -1.53
CA GLY A 290 13.94 -7.24 -0.40
C GLY A 290 14.19 -5.76 -0.74
N ALA A 291 14.37 -5.41 -2.04
CA ALA A 291 14.45 -4.01 -2.43
C ALA A 291 13.08 -3.32 -2.28
N SER A 292 13.07 -2.13 -1.70
CA SER A 292 11.83 -1.38 -1.40
C SER A 292 11.04 -1.01 -2.66
N ASN A 293 11.71 -0.86 -3.80
CA ASN A 293 11.06 -0.56 -5.08
C ASN A 293 10.51 -1.79 -5.83
N LEU A 294 10.52 -2.95 -5.19
CA LEU A 294 9.95 -4.18 -5.77
C LEU A 294 8.42 -4.20 -5.68
N TRP A 295 7.84 -3.50 -4.71
CA TRP A 295 6.40 -3.49 -4.51
C TRP A 295 5.95 -2.24 -3.73
N PHE A 296 5.08 -1.45 -4.33
CA PHE A 296 4.45 -0.30 -3.70
C PHE A 296 2.94 -0.48 -3.70
N PRO A 297 2.29 -0.49 -2.54
CA PRO A 297 0.84 -0.66 -2.46
C PRO A 297 0.11 0.53 -3.09
N VAL A 298 -0.90 0.24 -3.88
CA VAL A 298 -1.94 1.20 -4.25
C VAL A 298 -3.09 0.99 -3.29
N SER A 299 -3.03 1.66 -2.15
CA SER A 299 -4.03 1.58 -1.11
C SER A 299 -4.82 2.89 -1.01
N GLN A 300 -6.09 2.76 -0.67
CA GLN A 300 -6.98 3.88 -0.37
C GLN A 300 -7.55 3.71 1.02
N SER A 301 -7.79 4.81 1.71
CA SER A 301 -8.33 4.77 3.06
C SER A 301 -9.35 5.86 3.33
N VAL A 302 -10.31 5.56 4.19
CA VAL A 302 -11.27 6.53 4.72
C VAL A 302 -11.42 6.38 6.22
N ILE A 303 -11.72 7.48 6.90
CA ILE A 303 -12.30 7.45 8.23
C ILE A 303 -13.80 7.20 8.06
N VAL A 304 -14.33 6.19 8.74
CA VAL A 304 -15.76 5.92 8.72
C VAL A 304 -16.46 7.03 9.50
N MET A 305 -17.41 7.67 8.85
CA MET A 305 -18.18 8.79 9.39
C MET A 305 -19.66 8.46 9.34
N PRO A 306 -20.50 9.18 10.09
CA PRO A 306 -21.95 9.09 9.93
C PRO A 306 -22.36 9.29 8.47
N GLU A 307 -23.18 8.36 7.98
CA GLU A 307 -23.67 8.39 6.61
C GLU A 307 -24.78 9.42 6.45
N SER A 308 -24.79 10.11 5.34
CA SER A 308 -25.96 10.88 4.93
C SER A 308 -27.08 9.91 4.46
N SER A 309 -28.33 10.32 4.55
CA SER A 309 -29.46 9.52 4.05
C SER A 309 -29.24 9.08 2.59
N ALA A 310 -28.69 9.95 1.76
CA ALA A 310 -28.39 9.63 0.35
C ALA A 310 -27.26 8.59 0.16
N GLU A 311 -26.27 8.55 1.03
CA GLU A 311 -25.22 7.53 1.03
C GLU A 311 -25.77 6.20 1.48
N HIS A 312 -26.56 6.22 2.55
CA HIS A 312 -27.24 5.03 3.08
C HIS A 312 -28.17 4.40 2.02
N SER A 313 -29.01 5.20 1.36
CA SER A 313 -29.94 4.73 0.32
C SER A 313 -29.18 4.13 -0.88
N ARG A 314 -28.05 4.72 -1.28
CA ARG A 314 -27.20 4.17 -2.36
C ARG A 314 -26.54 2.85 -1.98
N ASP A 315 -25.98 2.76 -0.78
CA ASP A 315 -25.36 1.52 -0.33
C ASP A 315 -26.38 0.39 -0.20
N LEU A 316 -27.55 0.68 0.34
CA LEU A 316 -28.66 -0.28 0.44
C LEU A 316 -29.11 -0.75 -0.96
N ALA A 317 -29.24 0.16 -1.94
CA ALA A 317 -29.57 -0.20 -3.31
C ALA A 317 -28.52 -1.15 -3.91
N ASP A 318 -27.24 -0.90 -3.69
CA ASP A 318 -26.16 -1.78 -4.13
C ASP A 318 -26.21 -3.16 -3.48
N ARG A 319 -26.45 -3.22 -2.17
CA ARG A 319 -26.58 -4.49 -1.43
C ARG A 319 -27.75 -5.31 -1.91
N ILE A 320 -28.91 -4.67 -2.13
CA ILE A 320 -30.11 -5.32 -2.69
C ILE A 320 -29.80 -5.85 -4.11
N ARG A 321 -29.14 -5.07 -4.95
CA ARG A 321 -28.75 -5.50 -6.30
C ARG A 321 -27.82 -6.70 -6.29
N LEU A 322 -26.80 -6.68 -5.45
CA LEU A 322 -25.84 -7.79 -5.34
C LEU A 322 -26.48 -9.07 -4.83
N ALA A 323 -27.45 -8.97 -3.90
CA ALA A 323 -28.16 -10.12 -3.34
C ALA A 323 -29.16 -10.73 -4.31
N LEU A 324 -29.94 -9.91 -5.01
CA LEU A 324 -31.08 -10.36 -5.81
C LEU A 324 -30.81 -10.43 -7.31
N GLY A 325 -29.86 -9.64 -7.82
CA GLY A 325 -29.57 -9.49 -9.24
C GLY A 325 -30.54 -8.59 -9.98
N GLU A 326 -30.04 -7.91 -11.02
CA GLU A 326 -30.77 -6.90 -11.81
C GLU A 326 -32.02 -7.44 -12.48
N GLU A 327 -31.95 -8.64 -13.05
CA GLU A 327 -33.09 -9.26 -13.74
C GLU A 327 -34.29 -9.51 -12.82
N ARG A 328 -34.03 -10.00 -11.61
CA ARG A 328 -35.08 -10.25 -10.60
C ARG A 328 -35.68 -8.94 -10.12
N LEU A 329 -34.83 -7.94 -9.85
CA LEU A 329 -35.27 -6.62 -9.42
C LEU A 329 -36.11 -5.94 -10.51
N GLY A 330 -35.69 -5.98 -11.75
CA GLY A 330 -36.47 -5.43 -12.88
C GLY A 330 -37.87 -6.05 -12.99
N LYS A 331 -37.97 -7.36 -12.80
CA LYS A 331 -39.28 -8.06 -12.75
C LYS A 331 -40.14 -7.63 -11.56
N TRP A 332 -39.52 -7.42 -10.40
CA TRP A 332 -40.23 -6.98 -9.20
C TRP A 332 -40.74 -5.56 -9.33
N ILE A 333 -39.91 -4.64 -9.82
CA ILE A 333 -40.33 -3.26 -10.05
C ILE A 333 -41.42 -3.17 -11.10
N ALA A 334 -41.32 -3.87 -12.20
CA ALA A 334 -42.36 -3.88 -13.23
C ALA A 334 -43.73 -4.34 -12.69
N LYS A 335 -43.74 -5.18 -11.64
CA LYS A 335 -44.97 -5.76 -11.08
C LYS A 335 -45.45 -5.05 -9.81
N TYR A 336 -44.57 -4.60 -8.94
CA TYR A 336 -44.89 -4.20 -7.56
C TYR A 336 -44.50 -2.76 -7.22
N ARG A 337 -44.08 -1.93 -8.20
CA ARG A 337 -43.64 -0.53 -7.96
C ARG A 337 -44.67 0.31 -7.22
N ASN A 338 -45.97 0.07 -7.46
CA ASN A 338 -47.08 0.77 -6.82
C ASN A 338 -47.60 0.06 -5.55
N GLN A 339 -46.86 -0.94 -5.07
CA GLN A 339 -47.19 -1.76 -3.89
C GLN A 339 -45.98 -1.91 -2.99
N PRO A 340 -45.51 -0.79 -2.39
CA PRO A 340 -44.26 -0.76 -1.60
C PRO A 340 -44.31 -1.72 -0.40
N GLU A 341 -45.49 -2.00 0.15
CA GLU A 341 -45.69 -2.97 1.21
C GLU A 341 -45.26 -4.39 0.80
N ILE A 342 -45.46 -4.79 -0.43
CA ILE A 342 -45.01 -6.09 -0.96
C ILE A 342 -43.48 -6.10 -1.17
N LEU A 343 -42.91 -4.99 -1.66
CA LEU A 343 -41.47 -4.87 -1.79
C LEU A 343 -40.77 -4.93 -0.42
N ARG A 344 -41.37 -4.28 0.58
CA ARG A 344 -40.92 -4.32 1.98
C ARG A 344 -40.94 -5.73 2.55
N ASP A 345 -42.01 -6.44 2.36
CA ASP A 345 -42.18 -7.82 2.84
C ASP A 345 -41.11 -8.74 2.24
N PHE A 346 -40.83 -8.60 0.93
CA PHE A 346 -39.78 -9.39 0.26
C PHE A 346 -38.35 -9.09 0.68
N LEU A 347 -38.08 -7.89 1.22
CA LEU A 347 -36.72 -7.41 1.53
C LEU A 347 -36.46 -7.42 3.05
N SER A 348 -37.50 -7.42 3.90
CA SER A 348 -37.36 -7.29 5.35
C SER A 348 -36.66 -8.47 6.03
N ASP A 349 -36.65 -9.65 5.40
CA ASP A 349 -35.95 -10.82 5.93
C ASP A 349 -34.41 -10.68 5.81
N ASP A 350 -33.95 -9.97 4.79
CA ASP A 350 -32.50 -9.86 4.46
C ASP A 350 -31.94 -8.47 4.75
N PHE A 351 -32.79 -7.43 4.88
CA PHE A 351 -32.36 -6.03 5.02
C PHE A 351 -33.16 -5.29 6.10
N ASP A 352 -32.48 -4.50 6.92
CA ASP A 352 -33.12 -3.59 7.86
C ASP A 352 -33.71 -2.38 7.10
N LEU A 353 -35.03 -2.31 7.08
CA LEU A 353 -35.80 -1.26 6.43
C LEU A 353 -36.58 -0.41 7.43
N SER A 354 -36.31 -0.53 8.72
CA SER A 354 -37.07 0.11 9.80
C SER A 354 -37.09 1.64 9.75
N ALA A 355 -36.00 2.25 9.25
CA ALA A 355 -35.83 3.70 9.14
C ALA A 355 -36.21 4.26 7.76
N ILE A 356 -36.74 3.44 6.83
CA ILE A 356 -37.00 3.79 5.44
C ILE A 356 -38.49 3.84 5.18
N ASP A 357 -38.99 4.98 4.70
CA ASP A 357 -40.38 5.07 4.28
C ASP A 357 -40.65 4.39 2.93
N ASP A 358 -41.91 4.17 2.59
CA ASP A 358 -42.29 3.44 1.38
C ASP A 358 -41.93 4.18 0.09
N SER A 359 -41.93 5.52 0.09
CA SER A 359 -41.52 6.35 -1.04
C SER A 359 -40.03 6.23 -1.28
N GLU A 360 -39.23 6.22 -0.22
CA GLU A 360 -37.79 6.05 -0.28
C GLU A 360 -37.41 4.62 -0.67
N LEU A 361 -38.12 3.61 -0.14
CA LEU A 361 -37.95 2.20 -0.50
C LEU A 361 -38.09 1.98 -2.01
N VAL A 362 -39.12 2.55 -2.62
CA VAL A 362 -39.32 2.46 -4.08
C VAL A 362 -38.16 3.07 -4.83
N LYS A 363 -37.64 4.23 -4.41
CA LYS A 363 -36.47 4.87 -5.04
C LYS A 363 -35.23 4.01 -4.89
N ILE A 364 -35.00 3.38 -3.74
CA ILE A 364 -33.88 2.50 -3.49
C ILE A 364 -33.94 1.28 -4.41
N VAL A 365 -35.11 0.65 -4.53
CA VAL A 365 -35.29 -0.54 -5.39
C VAL A 365 -35.21 -0.16 -6.87
N ASP A 366 -35.72 1.00 -7.28
CA ASP A 366 -35.53 1.57 -8.63
C ASP A 366 -34.02 1.77 -8.95
N ALA A 367 -33.28 2.34 -8.01
CA ALA A 367 -31.84 2.54 -8.17
C ALA A 367 -31.06 1.21 -8.20
N ALA A 368 -31.50 0.22 -7.43
CA ALA A 368 -30.93 -1.12 -7.45
C ALA A 368 -31.14 -1.83 -8.80
N ALA A 369 -32.31 -1.63 -9.44
CA ALA A 369 -32.63 -2.21 -10.72
C ALA A 369 -32.01 -1.48 -11.93
N ALA A 370 -31.65 -0.20 -11.76
CA ALA A 370 -30.99 0.62 -12.77
C ALA A 370 -29.60 1.05 -12.26
N PRO A 371 -28.64 0.14 -12.21
CA PRO A 371 -27.33 0.42 -11.63
C PRO A 371 -26.56 1.46 -12.44
N PRO A 372 -25.61 2.17 -11.81
CA PRO A 372 -24.75 3.11 -12.49
C PRO A 372 -23.90 2.42 -13.57
N ALA A 373 -23.46 3.18 -14.55
CA ALA A 373 -22.56 2.70 -15.58
C ALA A 373 -21.26 2.14 -14.97
N GLU A 374 -20.62 1.24 -15.68
CA GLU A 374 -19.28 0.77 -15.31
C GLU A 374 -18.29 1.93 -15.43
N PRO A 375 -17.41 2.15 -14.44
CA PRO A 375 -16.36 3.15 -14.56
C PRO A 375 -15.39 2.82 -15.69
N THR A 376 -14.91 3.85 -16.36
CA THR A 376 -14.01 3.77 -17.52
C THR A 376 -12.54 3.91 -17.12
N ASP A 377 -11.64 3.74 -18.08
CA ASP A 377 -10.21 4.03 -17.91
C ASP A 377 -9.96 5.53 -17.69
N GLU A 378 -10.78 6.38 -18.32
CA GLU A 378 -10.73 7.83 -18.14
C GLU A 378 -11.10 8.22 -16.71
N ASP A 379 -12.16 7.62 -16.14
CA ASP A 379 -12.57 7.84 -14.76
C ASP A 379 -11.46 7.44 -13.79
N ALA A 380 -10.80 6.30 -14.02
CA ALA A 380 -9.71 5.82 -13.17
C ALA A 380 -8.47 6.73 -13.25
N ASN A 381 -8.13 7.23 -14.43
CA ASN A 381 -7.00 8.14 -14.62
C ASN A 381 -7.29 9.57 -14.11
N ALA A 382 -8.54 10.00 -14.16
CA ALA A 382 -8.98 11.30 -13.64
C ALA A 382 -9.17 11.31 -12.10
N TRP A 383 -9.19 10.14 -11.47
CA TRP A 383 -9.44 10.00 -10.05
C TRP A 383 -8.40 10.73 -9.17
N ASP A 384 -8.87 11.51 -8.19
CA ASP A 384 -8.03 12.29 -7.28
C ASP A 384 -8.21 11.79 -5.83
N PRO A 385 -7.14 11.32 -5.14
CA PRO A 385 -7.20 10.89 -3.75
C PRO A 385 -7.79 11.92 -2.79
N VAL A 386 -7.71 13.21 -3.10
CA VAL A 386 -8.28 14.31 -2.31
C VAL A 386 -9.80 14.18 -2.19
N ASP A 387 -10.47 13.57 -3.18
CA ASP A 387 -11.93 13.39 -3.15
C ASP A 387 -12.41 12.55 -1.97
N LEU A 388 -11.58 11.64 -1.47
CA LEU A 388 -11.88 10.90 -0.23
C LEU A 388 -11.72 11.75 1.04
N LEU A 389 -10.85 12.76 0.99
CA LEU A 389 -10.53 13.61 2.15
C LEU A 389 -11.49 14.77 2.31
N VAL A 390 -12.07 15.29 1.21
CA VAL A 390 -12.99 16.45 1.25
C VAL A 390 -14.21 16.22 2.15
N PRO A 391 -14.92 15.07 2.10
CA PRO A 391 -16.03 14.82 3.01
C PRO A 391 -15.59 14.76 4.48
N GLU A 392 -14.42 14.16 4.76
CA GLU A 392 -13.87 14.12 6.12
C GLU A 392 -13.54 15.51 6.64
N TRP A 393 -12.87 16.31 5.81
CA TRP A 393 -12.56 17.70 6.14
C TRP A 393 -13.83 18.50 6.46
N ARG A 394 -14.85 18.41 5.62
CA ARG A 394 -16.14 19.06 5.85
C ARG A 394 -16.81 18.62 7.13
N TYR A 395 -16.72 17.33 7.45
CA TYR A 395 -17.31 16.78 8.68
C TYR A 395 -16.57 17.28 9.93
N LEU A 396 -15.23 17.25 9.91
CA LEU A 396 -14.39 17.70 11.02
C LEU A 396 -14.46 19.24 11.24
N GLN A 397 -14.90 20.00 10.24
CA GLN A 397 -15.16 21.44 10.38
C GLN A 397 -16.52 21.77 10.97
N ARG A 398 -17.47 20.81 10.98
CA ARG A 398 -18.77 21.05 11.62
C ARG A 398 -18.56 21.36 13.10
N ASP A 399 -19.42 22.20 13.64
CA ASP A 399 -19.49 22.33 15.08
C ASP A 399 -20.07 21.01 15.64
N PRO A 400 -19.29 20.20 16.38
CA PRO A 400 -19.84 18.99 16.99
C PRO A 400 -20.96 19.29 17.97
N LEU A 401 -21.07 20.58 18.36
CA LEU A 401 -21.98 21.09 19.37
C LEU A 401 -23.36 21.48 18.84
N GLY A 402 -23.73 21.09 17.61
CA GLY A 402 -25.00 21.47 16.99
C GLY A 402 -26.07 21.83 18.03
N ASP A 403 -26.46 23.13 18.11
CA ASP A 403 -27.44 23.66 19.02
C ASP A 403 -27.10 23.78 20.53
N GLY A 404 -25.81 23.90 20.89
CA GLY A 404 -25.40 24.55 22.16
C GLY A 404 -25.46 23.72 23.43
N HIS A 405 -25.52 22.38 23.39
CA HIS A 405 -25.71 21.59 24.60
C HIS A 405 -24.72 20.45 24.86
N SER A 406 -23.77 20.14 23.99
CA SER A 406 -22.82 19.05 24.22
C SER A 406 -21.48 19.30 23.55
N ASP A 407 -20.38 19.24 24.31
CA ASP A 407 -19.00 19.30 23.80
C ASP A 407 -18.56 17.98 23.12
N ARG A 408 -19.48 17.03 22.94
CA ARG A 408 -19.22 15.70 22.43
C ARG A 408 -20.26 15.27 21.41
N ALA A 409 -19.78 14.81 20.24
CA ALA A 409 -20.59 14.14 19.22
C ALA A 409 -20.16 12.69 19.11
N GLU A 410 -21.11 11.77 19.27
CA GLU A 410 -20.90 10.34 19.18
C GLU A 410 -21.87 9.73 18.16
N ASP A 411 -21.32 8.90 17.27
CA ASP A 411 -22.12 8.11 16.33
C ASP A 411 -21.76 6.63 16.47
N GLU A 412 -22.68 5.86 16.99
CA GLU A 412 -22.48 4.44 17.26
C GLU A 412 -22.28 3.63 15.97
N ALA A 413 -22.97 3.98 14.90
CA ALA A 413 -22.90 3.25 13.62
C ALA A 413 -21.53 3.37 12.95
N SER A 414 -20.98 4.57 12.89
CA SER A 414 -19.61 4.80 12.37
C SER A 414 -18.53 4.47 13.40
N GLY A 415 -18.86 4.52 14.70
CA GLY A 415 -17.93 4.41 15.81
C GLY A 415 -17.04 5.65 15.96
N LEU A 416 -17.45 6.80 15.40
CA LEU A 416 -16.72 8.06 15.50
C LEU A 416 -17.21 8.88 16.69
N THR A 417 -16.29 9.24 17.59
CA THR A 417 -16.57 10.10 18.73
C THR A 417 -15.64 11.30 18.72
N LEU A 418 -16.20 12.49 18.68
CA LEU A 418 -15.47 13.75 18.63
C LEU A 418 -15.79 14.60 19.86
N SER A 419 -14.79 15.27 20.43
CA SER A 419 -14.96 16.28 21.48
C SER A 419 -14.19 17.54 21.13
N ALA A 420 -14.85 18.69 21.20
CA ALA A 420 -14.19 19.97 21.03
C ALA A 420 -13.23 20.22 22.21
N ARG A 421 -12.14 20.93 21.95
CA ARG A 421 -11.17 21.35 22.96
C ARG A 421 -10.98 22.85 22.90
N ASP A 422 -10.96 23.47 24.05
CA ASP A 422 -10.62 24.88 24.17
C ASP A 422 -9.18 25.13 23.77
N ARG A 423 -8.90 26.30 23.26
CA ARG A 423 -7.52 26.69 23.00
C ARG A 423 -6.86 27.14 24.31
N GLY A 424 -5.68 26.60 24.58
CA GLY A 424 -4.83 27.12 25.65
C GLY A 424 -4.39 28.57 25.39
N PRO A 425 -4.16 29.37 26.42
CA PRO A 425 -3.86 30.81 26.29
C PRO A 425 -2.55 31.08 25.53
N HIS A 426 -1.58 30.19 25.58
CA HIS A 426 -0.27 30.37 24.93
C HIS A 426 -0.12 29.52 23.67
N LEU A 427 -1.21 28.89 23.21
CA LEU A 427 -1.20 28.18 21.93
C LEU A 427 -1.07 29.19 20.77
N PRO A 428 -0.19 28.95 19.76
CA PRO A 428 -0.06 29.85 18.63
C PRO A 428 -1.41 30.22 18.00
N ALA A 429 -1.66 31.50 17.79
CA ALA A 429 -2.94 32.01 17.27
C ALA A 429 -3.30 31.44 15.90
N ARG A 430 -2.31 30.91 15.17
CA ARG A 430 -2.44 30.28 13.85
C ARG A 430 -3.05 28.86 13.87
N ILE A 431 -3.28 28.29 15.05
CA ILE A 431 -4.07 27.07 15.23
C ILE A 431 -5.49 27.53 15.58
N SER A 432 -6.46 27.26 14.70
CA SER A 432 -7.83 27.74 14.83
C SER A 432 -8.75 26.76 15.57
N ARG A 433 -8.51 25.44 15.47
CA ARG A 433 -9.38 24.42 16.04
C ARG A 433 -8.60 23.18 16.48
N ILE A 434 -9.06 22.57 17.56
CA ILE A 434 -8.58 21.28 18.08
C ILE A 434 -9.80 20.41 18.41
N LEU A 435 -9.79 19.17 17.92
CA LEU A 435 -10.76 18.14 18.32
C LEU A 435 -10.02 16.93 18.89
N ALA A 436 -10.49 16.44 20.01
CA ALA A 436 -10.18 15.09 20.43
C ALA A 436 -11.03 14.13 19.63
N VAL A 437 -10.39 13.17 18.96
CA VAL A 437 -11.04 12.06 18.30
C VAL A 437 -10.93 10.87 19.24
N GLU A 438 -11.94 10.71 20.12
CA GLU A 438 -11.92 9.71 21.19
C GLU A 438 -12.01 8.28 20.65
N SER A 439 -12.72 8.12 19.55
CA SER A 439 -12.81 6.87 18.82
C SER A 439 -12.93 7.14 17.33
N LEU A 440 -12.25 6.35 16.53
CA LEU A 440 -12.40 6.33 15.07
C LEU A 440 -12.24 4.92 14.52
N ARG A 441 -12.86 4.70 13.36
CA ARG A 441 -12.62 3.54 12.51
C ARG A 441 -12.05 4.02 11.20
N LYS A 442 -10.89 3.49 10.81
CA LYS A 442 -10.24 3.73 9.52
C LYS A 442 -10.30 2.45 8.71
N VAL A 443 -10.89 2.52 7.53
CA VAL A 443 -10.91 1.39 6.60
C VAL A 443 -9.88 1.65 5.51
N ASN A 444 -9.04 0.64 5.26
CA ASN A 444 -8.00 0.68 4.24
C ASN A 444 -8.24 -0.44 3.24
N ALA A 445 -8.21 -0.15 1.95
CA ALA A 445 -8.37 -1.14 0.89
C ALA A 445 -7.14 -1.16 -0.01
N LEU A 446 -6.71 -2.34 -0.41
CA LEU A 446 -5.65 -2.54 -1.40
C LEU A 446 -6.30 -2.67 -2.78
N VAL A 447 -6.02 -1.74 -3.68
CA VAL A 447 -6.57 -1.72 -5.04
C VAL A 447 -5.68 -2.48 -6.02
N GLY A 448 -4.37 -2.35 -5.81
CA GLY A 448 -3.34 -2.93 -6.65
C GLY A 448 -1.96 -2.59 -6.11
N PHE A 449 -0.97 -2.68 -6.94
CA PHE A 449 0.38 -2.23 -6.60
C PHE A 449 1.14 -1.75 -7.84
N THR A 450 2.24 -1.04 -7.61
CA THR A 450 3.19 -0.66 -8.67
C THR A 450 4.59 -1.23 -8.36
N ARG A 451 5.48 -1.23 -9.35
CA ARG A 451 6.89 -1.59 -9.20
C ARG A 451 7.77 -0.50 -9.78
N ILE A 452 8.97 -0.37 -9.26
CA ILE A 452 9.98 0.61 -9.65
C ILE A 452 9.61 2.02 -9.22
N ASP A 453 8.43 2.50 -9.55
CA ASP A 453 7.89 3.80 -9.17
C ASP A 453 6.66 3.67 -8.28
N GLU A 454 6.56 4.53 -7.28
CA GLU A 454 5.37 4.62 -6.42
C GLU A 454 4.16 5.16 -7.19
N PHE A 455 2.97 4.78 -6.74
CA PHE A 455 1.71 5.14 -7.37
C PHE A 455 1.50 6.66 -7.56
N ASP A 456 1.92 7.47 -6.62
CA ASP A 456 1.82 8.94 -6.70
C ASP A 456 2.77 9.58 -7.73
N ARG A 457 3.65 8.79 -8.33
CA ARG A 457 4.57 9.20 -9.41
C ARG A 457 4.16 8.67 -10.78
N VAL A 458 3.01 8.03 -10.85
CA VAL A 458 2.51 7.40 -12.08
C VAL A 458 1.35 8.22 -12.60
N ASP A 459 1.46 8.78 -13.80
CA ASP A 459 0.39 9.55 -14.43
C ASP A 459 -0.68 8.67 -15.05
N ASP A 460 -0.29 7.58 -15.69
CA ASP A 460 -1.20 6.57 -16.22
C ASP A 460 -1.39 5.45 -15.20
N VAL A 461 -2.40 5.62 -14.35
CA VAL A 461 -2.77 4.65 -13.31
C VAL A 461 -3.15 3.31 -13.92
N VAL A 462 -3.88 3.35 -15.03
CA VAL A 462 -4.44 2.17 -15.68
C VAL A 462 -3.35 1.25 -16.22
N SER A 463 -2.32 1.80 -16.85
CA SER A 463 -1.23 1.01 -17.44
C SER A 463 -0.18 0.54 -16.44
N ARG A 464 -0.03 1.27 -15.32
CA ARG A 464 1.08 1.05 -14.37
C ARG A 464 0.66 0.26 -13.12
N MET A 465 -0.63 0.30 -12.76
CA MET A 465 -1.15 -0.44 -11.62
C MET A 465 -1.34 -1.91 -11.95
N VAL A 466 -0.63 -2.76 -11.23
CA VAL A 466 -0.77 -4.22 -11.33
C VAL A 466 -2.00 -4.67 -10.55
N ARG A 467 -2.83 -5.46 -11.19
CA ARG A 467 -4.06 -6.02 -10.62
C ARG A 467 -3.76 -7.15 -9.63
N LEU A 468 -4.66 -7.32 -8.68
CA LEU A 468 -4.60 -8.39 -7.68
C LEU A 468 -5.28 -9.68 -8.15
N THR A 469 -5.95 -9.68 -9.30
CA THR A 469 -6.73 -10.79 -9.84
C THR A 469 -6.64 -10.84 -11.38
N ARG A 470 -6.80 -12.02 -11.94
CA ARG A 470 -6.92 -12.24 -13.40
C ARG A 470 -8.25 -11.74 -13.96
N LYS A 471 -9.28 -11.61 -13.10
CA LYS A 471 -10.62 -11.18 -13.52
C LYS A 471 -10.60 -9.73 -13.98
N PRO A 472 -11.08 -9.41 -15.18
CA PRO A 472 -11.11 -8.03 -15.69
C PRO A 472 -12.01 -7.12 -14.84
N LYS A 473 -13.06 -7.67 -14.23
CA LYS A 473 -13.97 -7.01 -13.31
C LYS A 473 -13.97 -7.76 -11.98
N PRO A 474 -13.11 -7.36 -11.03
CA PRO A 474 -13.07 -8.00 -9.72
C PRO A 474 -14.37 -7.72 -8.95
N ARG A 475 -14.88 -8.74 -8.26
CA ARG A 475 -16.07 -8.60 -7.40
C ARG A 475 -15.73 -8.17 -5.97
N TRP A 476 -14.47 -8.19 -5.60
CA TRP A 476 -14.03 -7.77 -4.28
C TRP A 476 -12.55 -7.41 -4.28
N THR A 477 -12.15 -6.66 -3.28
CA THR A 477 -10.75 -6.48 -2.94
C THR A 477 -10.52 -6.60 -1.44
N VAL A 478 -9.26 -6.78 -1.05
CA VAL A 478 -8.91 -6.94 0.36
C VAL A 478 -8.87 -5.59 1.06
N ALA A 479 -9.42 -5.55 2.28
CA ALA A 479 -9.42 -4.38 3.14
C ALA A 479 -9.17 -4.75 4.61
N THR A 480 -8.79 -3.75 5.40
CA THR A 480 -8.62 -3.83 6.85
C THR A 480 -9.42 -2.74 7.54
N VAL A 481 -9.78 -3.00 8.79
CA VAL A 481 -10.38 -2.01 9.67
C VAL A 481 -9.43 -1.78 10.83
N ASP A 482 -8.93 -0.56 10.95
CA ASP A 482 -8.13 -0.11 12.07
C ASP A 482 -9.05 0.71 13.01
N ARG A 483 -8.89 0.53 14.30
CA ARG A 483 -9.55 1.30 15.36
C ARG A 483 -8.51 2.10 16.10
N GLY A 484 -8.86 3.32 16.49
CA GLY A 484 -7.92 4.18 17.18
C GLY A 484 -8.56 5.42 17.79
N GLU A 485 -7.70 6.24 18.33
CA GLU A 485 -7.97 7.57 18.85
C GLU A 485 -7.06 8.58 18.19
N GLY A 486 -7.35 9.87 18.30
CA GLY A 486 -6.52 10.88 17.66
C GLY A 486 -6.74 12.30 18.13
N ILE A 487 -5.95 13.20 17.55
CA ILE A 487 -6.10 14.67 17.73
C ILE A 487 -6.16 15.28 16.32
N PHE A 488 -7.29 15.93 16.04
CA PHE A 488 -7.43 16.74 14.83
C PHE A 488 -7.05 18.20 15.14
N ILE A 489 -6.28 18.80 14.23
CA ILE A 489 -5.76 20.15 14.35
C ILE A 489 -6.04 20.90 13.04
N GLN A 490 -6.65 22.06 13.14
CA GLN A 490 -6.87 22.96 12.01
C GLN A 490 -6.07 24.24 12.17
N LEU A 491 -5.39 24.64 11.11
CA LEU A 491 -4.72 25.94 11.02
C LEU A 491 -5.70 27.01 10.56
N ASP A 492 -5.39 28.26 10.88
CA ASP A 492 -6.16 29.42 10.39
C ASP A 492 -5.96 29.58 8.89
N GLU A 493 -7.02 29.42 8.11
CA GLU A 493 -6.96 29.44 6.65
C GLU A 493 -6.50 30.79 6.11
N SER A 494 -6.90 31.90 6.74
CA SER A 494 -6.50 33.22 6.28
C SER A 494 -5.00 33.46 6.46
N ALA A 495 -4.45 32.98 7.58
CA ALA A 495 -3.02 33.04 7.84
C ALA A 495 -2.24 32.12 6.89
N VAL A 496 -2.78 30.93 6.62
CA VAL A 496 -2.15 29.97 5.67
C VAL A 496 -2.15 30.55 4.26
N ALA A 497 -3.26 31.10 3.78
CA ALA A 497 -3.34 31.68 2.43
C ALA A 497 -2.39 32.86 2.26
N ALA A 498 -2.31 33.76 3.25
CA ALA A 498 -1.38 34.91 3.24
C ALA A 498 0.10 34.43 3.24
N TRP A 499 0.43 33.44 4.07
CA TRP A 499 1.77 32.85 4.12
C TRP A 499 2.11 32.13 2.82
N GLU A 500 1.19 31.36 2.27
CA GLU A 500 1.38 30.60 1.03
C GLU A 500 1.65 31.53 -0.16
N ALA A 501 0.92 32.63 -0.27
CA ALA A 501 1.16 33.64 -1.30
C ALA A 501 2.59 34.20 -1.22
N LYS A 502 3.07 34.50 0.00
CA LYS A 502 4.44 34.98 0.22
C LYS A 502 5.48 33.92 -0.16
N ILE A 503 5.28 32.66 0.25
CA ILE A 503 6.25 31.57 -0.01
C ILE A 503 6.40 31.30 -1.50
N ARG A 504 5.33 31.36 -2.28
CA ARG A 504 5.36 31.12 -3.73
C ARG A 504 6.30 32.06 -4.48
N GLU A 505 6.53 33.26 -3.95
CA GLU A 505 7.44 34.28 -4.55
C GLU A 505 8.91 34.10 -4.14
N THR A 506 9.22 33.13 -3.26
CA THR A 506 10.58 32.97 -2.75
C THR A 506 11.45 32.10 -3.64
N GLU A 507 12.78 32.38 -3.64
CA GLU A 507 13.77 31.54 -4.31
C GLU A 507 13.75 30.10 -3.77
N LEU A 508 13.57 29.93 -2.46
CA LEU A 508 13.49 28.63 -1.82
C LEU A 508 12.38 27.75 -2.42
N TRP A 509 11.20 28.33 -2.66
CA TRP A 509 10.10 27.61 -3.31
C TRP A 509 10.44 27.23 -4.75
N GLY A 510 11.10 28.14 -5.49
CA GLY A 510 11.62 27.85 -6.83
C GLY A 510 12.61 26.70 -6.86
N LEU A 511 13.47 26.54 -5.83
CA LEU A 511 14.39 25.41 -5.72
C LEU A 511 13.65 24.08 -5.48
N HIS A 512 12.63 24.06 -4.61
CA HIS A 512 11.81 22.89 -4.38
C HIS A 512 11.07 22.45 -5.66
N ARG A 513 10.49 23.40 -6.40
CA ARG A 513 9.83 23.13 -7.68
C ARG A 513 10.78 22.53 -8.71
N LYS A 514 11.98 23.12 -8.88
CA LYS A 514 13.01 22.59 -9.77
C LYS A 514 13.49 21.19 -9.36
N ALA A 515 13.61 20.93 -8.04
CA ALA A 515 13.99 19.62 -7.54
C ALA A 515 12.92 18.58 -7.85
N HIS A 516 11.64 18.93 -7.67
CA HIS A 516 10.51 18.07 -8.02
C HIS A 516 10.52 17.75 -9.53
N GLU A 517 10.67 18.74 -10.37
CA GLU A 517 10.76 18.58 -11.82
C GLU A 517 11.90 17.63 -12.23
N ARG A 518 13.12 17.82 -11.69
CA ARG A 518 14.24 16.92 -11.96
C ARG A 518 14.00 15.49 -11.48
N ASN A 519 13.50 15.34 -10.25
CA ASN A 519 13.19 14.02 -9.68
C ASN A 519 12.14 13.28 -10.51
N TYR A 520 11.15 14.00 -10.98
CA TYR A 520 10.09 13.43 -11.81
C TYR A 520 10.66 13.00 -13.17
N ARG A 521 11.39 13.87 -13.86
CA ARG A 521 12.01 13.56 -15.17
C ARG A 521 12.97 12.36 -15.13
N SER A 522 13.73 12.22 -14.05
CA SER A 522 14.68 11.11 -13.93
C SER A 522 14.00 9.75 -13.68
N ARG A 523 12.74 9.75 -13.28
CA ARG A 523 12.00 8.54 -12.89
C ARG A 523 10.83 8.20 -13.80
N THR A 524 10.31 9.15 -14.57
CA THR A 524 9.37 8.83 -15.65
C THR A 524 10.11 7.96 -16.65
N SER A 525 9.57 6.78 -16.89
CA SER A 525 10.06 5.91 -17.96
C SER A 525 9.92 6.67 -19.28
N ASP A 526 10.81 6.39 -20.24
CA ASP A 526 10.84 6.98 -21.58
C ASP A 526 9.52 6.87 -22.37
N THR A 527 8.46 6.36 -21.77
CA THR A 527 7.13 6.14 -22.34
C THR A 527 6.09 7.18 -21.94
N ALA A 528 6.41 8.18 -21.12
CA ALA A 528 5.48 9.24 -20.77
C ALA A 528 5.53 10.36 -21.80
N ASP A 529 4.63 10.31 -22.80
CA ASP A 529 4.56 11.29 -23.86
C ASP A 529 3.99 12.67 -23.44
N ASN A 530 3.28 12.74 -22.31
CA ASN A 530 2.65 13.95 -21.77
C ASN A 530 3.03 14.14 -20.29
N TYR A 531 4.12 14.82 -20.10
CA TYR A 531 4.67 15.11 -18.79
C TYR A 531 4.29 16.51 -18.30
N ASP A 532 3.53 16.59 -17.20
CA ASP A 532 3.29 17.81 -16.46
C ASP A 532 3.84 17.70 -15.02
N PRO A 533 5.04 18.24 -14.75
CA PRO A 533 5.64 18.18 -13.42
C PRO A 533 4.85 18.93 -12.36
N ASP A 534 4.08 19.94 -12.75
CA ASP A 534 3.30 20.75 -11.81
C ASP A 534 2.05 20.02 -11.31
N ARG A 535 1.50 19.09 -12.09
CA ARG A 535 0.29 18.33 -11.73
C ARG A 535 0.42 17.61 -10.38
N ARG A 536 1.63 17.17 -10.01
CA ARG A 536 1.88 16.42 -8.78
C ARG A 536 2.75 17.17 -7.78
N PHE A 537 3.13 18.40 -8.09
CA PHE A 537 3.85 19.25 -7.16
C PHE A 537 2.90 19.75 -6.06
N ARG A 538 3.21 19.40 -4.82
CA ARG A 538 2.36 19.73 -3.68
C ARG A 538 2.46 21.22 -3.36
N PRO A 539 1.33 21.91 -3.04
CA PRO A 539 1.32 23.33 -2.72
C PRO A 539 2.08 23.62 -1.40
N PRO A 540 2.52 24.87 -1.14
CA PRO A 540 3.27 25.19 0.07
C PRO A 540 2.58 24.79 1.36
N ARG A 541 1.23 24.92 1.44
CA ARG A 541 0.44 24.48 2.60
C ARG A 541 0.60 22.99 2.91
N TYR A 542 0.82 22.16 1.91
CA TYR A 542 1.07 20.73 2.11
C TYR A 542 2.39 20.51 2.86
N TRP A 543 3.46 21.18 2.45
CA TRP A 543 4.76 21.11 3.12
C TRP A 543 4.68 21.63 4.57
N LEU A 544 3.93 22.71 4.80
CA LEU A 544 3.68 23.25 6.13
C LEU A 544 2.97 22.23 7.02
N VAL A 545 1.81 21.76 6.60
CA VAL A 545 0.97 20.84 7.39
C VAL A 545 1.69 19.53 7.63
N HIS A 546 2.36 18.99 6.63
CA HIS A 546 3.13 17.74 6.73
C HIS A 546 4.32 17.86 7.67
N SER A 547 5.13 18.92 7.54
CA SER A 547 6.24 19.15 8.47
C SER A 547 5.75 19.36 9.89
N PHE A 548 4.60 20.04 10.08
CA PHE A 548 3.97 20.22 11.38
C PHE A 548 3.48 18.91 11.97
N ALA A 549 2.83 18.05 11.18
CA ALA A 549 2.42 16.71 11.61
C ALA A 549 3.61 15.89 12.13
N HIS A 550 4.73 15.92 11.42
CA HIS A 550 5.92 15.16 11.78
C HIS A 550 6.55 15.60 13.11
N ILE A 551 6.71 16.91 13.35
CA ILE A 551 7.27 17.37 14.64
C ILE A 551 6.32 17.05 15.80
N LEU A 552 5.00 17.07 15.57
CA LEU A 552 4.00 16.67 16.56
C LEU A 552 4.01 15.17 16.82
N ILE A 553 4.08 14.31 15.80
CA ILE A 553 4.21 12.84 15.96
C ILE A 553 5.42 12.51 16.83
N ARG A 554 6.56 13.14 16.56
CA ARG A 554 7.79 12.91 17.34
C ARG A 554 7.64 13.31 18.79
N GLU A 555 6.99 14.44 19.07
CA GLU A 555 6.76 14.93 20.43
C GLU A 555 5.72 14.10 21.17
N LEU A 556 4.61 13.76 20.53
CA LEU A 556 3.55 12.93 21.09
C LEU A 556 4.04 11.52 21.40
N ALA A 557 4.80 10.91 20.48
CA ALA A 557 5.38 9.59 20.72
C ALA A 557 6.25 9.57 21.99
N MET A 558 7.05 10.61 22.20
CA MET A 558 7.87 10.73 23.41
C MET A 558 7.04 10.97 24.68
N THR A 559 5.99 11.79 24.57
CA THR A 559 5.17 12.20 25.72
C THR A 559 4.22 11.07 26.15
N CYS A 560 3.61 10.36 25.21
CA CYS A 560 2.67 9.26 25.47
C CYS A 560 3.37 7.91 25.68
N GLY A 561 4.68 7.81 25.40
CA GLY A 561 5.41 6.54 25.43
C GLY A 561 5.04 5.59 24.30
N TYR A 562 4.39 6.08 23.25
CA TYR A 562 4.09 5.29 22.06
C TYR A 562 5.34 5.12 21.18
N ASN A 563 5.41 3.98 20.49
CA ASN A 563 6.34 3.89 19.37
C ASN A 563 5.86 4.86 18.26
N ALA A 564 6.74 5.68 17.69
CA ALA A 564 6.38 6.56 16.58
C ALA A 564 5.69 5.81 15.44
N ALA A 565 6.08 4.55 15.19
CA ALA A 565 5.46 3.70 14.17
C ALA A 565 4.01 3.26 14.47
N SER A 566 3.51 3.49 15.69
CA SER A 566 2.11 3.23 16.04
C SER A 566 1.20 4.45 15.90
N LEU A 567 1.77 5.60 15.54
CA LEU A 567 1.05 6.81 15.18
C LEU A 567 1.05 6.96 13.66
N SER A 568 -0.03 7.48 13.10
CA SER A 568 -0.11 7.86 11.68
C SER A 568 -0.68 9.24 11.54
N GLU A 569 -0.27 9.91 10.48
CA GLU A 569 -0.85 11.19 10.06
C GLU A 569 -1.96 10.96 9.03
N ARG A 570 -2.85 11.95 8.95
CA ARG A 570 -3.79 12.15 7.85
C ARG A 570 -3.83 13.64 7.55
N LEU A 571 -3.45 14.00 6.32
CA LEU A 571 -3.20 15.39 5.95
C LEU A 571 -4.35 15.95 5.11
N TYR A 572 -4.87 17.08 5.55
CA TYR A 572 -5.88 17.88 4.83
C TYR A 572 -5.22 19.18 4.39
N ALA A 573 -4.62 19.18 3.19
CA ALA A 573 -3.79 20.30 2.74
C ALA A 573 -3.90 20.51 1.22
N TRP A 574 -4.93 21.25 0.80
CA TRP A 574 -5.16 21.63 -0.60
C TRP A 574 -5.75 23.05 -0.69
N PRO A 575 -5.48 23.78 -1.79
CA PRO A 575 -6.07 25.10 -2.03
C PRO A 575 -7.55 24.99 -2.43
N ALA A 576 -8.24 26.11 -2.46
CA ALA A 576 -9.57 26.21 -3.05
C ALA A 576 -9.47 25.92 -4.56
N GLU A 577 -10.07 24.85 -5.03
CA GLU A 577 -10.01 24.45 -6.43
C GLU A 577 -11.22 23.58 -6.77
N ASN A 578 -11.76 23.72 -7.99
CA ASN A 578 -12.82 22.84 -8.53
C ASN A 578 -14.05 22.68 -7.60
N GLY A 579 -14.46 23.76 -6.91
CA GLY A 579 -15.59 23.73 -5.96
C GLY A 579 -15.26 23.05 -4.61
N ARG A 580 -14.03 22.63 -4.39
CA ARG A 580 -13.53 22.15 -3.10
C ARG A 580 -13.18 23.35 -2.20
N PRO A 581 -13.62 23.38 -0.93
CA PRO A 581 -13.14 24.38 0.02
C PRO A 581 -11.65 24.16 0.30
N PRO A 582 -10.89 25.22 0.63
CA PRO A 582 -9.49 25.05 0.99
C PRO A 582 -9.36 24.27 2.30
N ALA A 583 -8.24 23.59 2.46
CA ALA A 583 -7.94 22.84 3.67
C ALA A 583 -6.51 23.09 4.15
N ALA A 584 -6.36 23.25 5.46
CA ALA A 584 -5.10 23.33 6.15
C ALA A 584 -5.23 22.73 7.55
N GLY A 585 -5.04 21.43 7.67
CA GLY A 585 -5.18 20.71 8.93
C GLY A 585 -4.62 19.30 8.84
N LEU A 586 -4.60 18.64 9.98
CA LEU A 586 -4.08 17.29 10.11
C LEU A 586 -4.80 16.52 11.22
N LEU A 587 -4.82 15.22 11.12
CA LEU A 587 -5.19 14.31 12.17
C LEU A 587 -4.01 13.40 12.47
N ILE A 588 -3.57 13.36 13.72
CA ILE A 588 -2.65 12.33 14.21
C ILE A 588 -3.48 11.31 14.95
N CYS A 589 -3.36 10.05 14.56
CA CYS A 589 -4.13 8.98 15.17
C CYS A 589 -3.28 7.73 15.43
N THR A 590 -3.72 6.92 16.39
CA THR A 590 -3.17 5.58 16.59
C THR A 590 -3.66 4.63 15.50
N THR A 591 -2.83 3.66 15.14
CA THR A 591 -3.17 2.61 14.16
C THR A 591 -2.97 1.25 14.82
N ALA A 592 -4.02 0.73 15.45
CA ALA A 592 -4.01 -0.61 16.02
C ALA A 592 -5.11 -1.45 15.37
N SER A 593 -4.71 -2.43 14.55
CA SER A 593 -5.66 -3.34 13.90
C SER A 593 -6.23 -4.41 14.84
N ASP A 594 -5.64 -4.61 16.01
CA ASP A 594 -5.91 -5.78 16.87
C ASP A 594 -6.32 -5.45 18.32
N SER A 595 -6.44 -4.17 18.69
CA SER A 595 -6.78 -3.80 20.07
C SER A 595 -8.26 -3.40 20.18
N ASP A 596 -8.97 -4.05 21.09
CA ASP A 596 -10.37 -3.74 21.41
C ASP A 596 -10.54 -2.46 22.28
N GLY A 597 -9.46 -1.69 22.46
CA GLY A 597 -9.50 -0.47 23.26
C GLY A 597 -8.40 0.52 22.90
N THR A 598 -8.78 1.79 22.90
CA THR A 598 -7.82 2.89 22.91
C THR A 598 -7.24 3.01 24.31
N LEU A 599 -5.94 3.25 24.39
CA LEU A 599 -5.28 3.44 25.68
C LEU A 599 -5.58 4.83 26.32
N GLY A 600 -6.29 5.71 25.58
CA GLY A 600 -6.66 7.07 26.01
C GLY A 600 -5.48 8.05 26.10
N GLY A 601 -4.27 7.56 25.81
CA GLY A 601 -3.04 8.34 26.04
C GLY A 601 -2.86 9.48 25.04
N LEU A 602 -3.30 9.30 23.79
CA LEU A 602 -3.21 10.34 22.76
C LEU A 602 -4.30 11.41 22.94
N VAL A 603 -5.54 10.99 23.24
CA VAL A 603 -6.66 11.88 23.52
C VAL A 603 -6.40 12.76 24.74
N GLU A 604 -5.77 12.21 25.80
CA GLU A 604 -5.41 12.99 26.98
C GLU A 604 -4.49 14.18 26.62
N GLN A 605 -3.60 14.01 25.61
CA GLN A 605 -2.72 15.08 25.15
C GLN A 605 -3.48 16.19 24.40
N SER A 606 -4.76 16.02 24.11
CA SER A 606 -5.59 17.08 23.52
C SER A 606 -6.11 18.10 24.54
N ARG A 607 -5.91 17.88 25.84
CA ARG A 607 -6.25 18.86 26.88
C ARG A 607 -5.49 20.15 26.64
N PRO A 608 -6.11 21.32 26.84
CA PRO A 608 -5.54 22.61 26.49
C PRO A 608 -4.13 22.85 27.02
N ASP A 609 -3.89 22.54 28.30
CA ASP A 609 -2.62 22.69 28.99
C ASP A 609 -1.52 21.76 28.46
N LEU A 610 -1.86 20.50 28.22
CA LEU A 610 -0.94 19.49 27.71
C LEU A 610 -0.64 19.70 26.23
N PHE A 611 -1.66 19.99 25.43
CA PHE A 611 -1.50 20.20 24.00
C PHE A 611 -0.65 21.44 23.69
N GLU A 612 -0.89 22.54 24.38
CA GLU A 612 -0.08 23.76 24.30
C GLU A 612 1.39 23.46 24.60
N ALA A 613 1.67 22.71 25.66
CA ALA A 613 3.03 22.30 26.01
C ALA A 613 3.67 21.42 24.93
N VAL A 614 2.91 20.49 24.34
CA VAL A 614 3.37 19.63 23.22
C VAL A 614 3.74 20.48 22.00
N VAL A 615 2.84 21.37 21.56
CA VAL A 615 3.06 22.22 20.39
C VAL A 615 4.29 23.13 20.58
N ASN A 616 4.36 23.82 21.73
CA ASN A 616 5.47 24.73 22.01
C ASN A 616 6.82 24.01 22.13
N ARG A 617 6.86 22.79 22.70
CA ARG A 617 8.07 21.95 22.69
C ARG A 617 8.45 21.50 21.30
N ALA A 618 7.48 21.05 20.49
CA ALA A 618 7.71 20.62 19.12
C ALA A 618 8.29 21.74 18.26
N LEU A 619 7.71 22.94 18.33
CA LEU A 619 8.20 24.12 17.60
C LEU A 619 9.60 24.54 18.10
N ARG A 620 9.85 24.57 19.41
CA ARG A 620 11.21 24.84 19.96
C ARG A 620 12.25 23.84 19.47
N LYS A 621 11.90 22.56 19.44
CA LYS A 621 12.82 21.54 18.91
C LYS A 621 13.08 21.71 17.40
N ALA A 622 12.10 22.20 16.65
CA ALA A 622 12.25 22.46 15.21
C ALA A 622 13.24 23.62 14.89
N THR A 623 13.52 24.51 15.83
CA THR A 623 14.50 25.59 15.62
C THR A 623 15.93 25.11 15.45
N ARG A 624 16.25 23.89 15.89
CA ARG A 624 17.62 23.33 15.91
C ARG A 624 17.65 21.90 15.41
N CYS A 625 18.77 21.56 14.82
CA CYS A 625 19.09 20.17 14.47
C CYS A 625 20.54 19.86 14.82
N ALA A 626 20.82 18.64 15.27
CA ALA A 626 22.20 18.20 15.52
C ALA A 626 23.09 18.25 14.27
N SER A 627 22.49 18.31 13.09
CA SER A 627 23.19 18.41 11.80
C SER A 627 23.23 19.83 11.22
N ASP A 628 22.85 20.87 11.99
CA ASP A 628 22.97 22.25 11.55
C ASP A 628 24.44 22.71 11.53
N PRO A 629 24.87 23.59 10.60
CA PRO A 629 24.03 24.28 9.61
C PRO A 629 23.75 23.48 8.33
N ILE A 630 24.29 22.29 8.16
CA ILE A 630 24.13 21.49 6.92
C ILE A 630 22.64 21.17 6.69
N CYS A 631 21.93 20.75 7.72
CA CYS A 631 20.50 20.44 7.59
C CYS A 631 19.66 21.69 7.32
N ALA A 632 19.92 22.81 8.01
CA ALA A 632 19.17 24.07 7.83
C ALA A 632 19.31 24.63 6.41
N ASN A 633 20.52 24.50 5.81
CA ASN A 633 20.85 24.99 4.48
C ASN A 633 20.53 23.97 3.36
N ARG A 634 20.00 22.81 3.70
CA ARG A 634 19.78 21.77 2.70
C ARG A 634 18.72 22.18 1.70
N THR A 635 19.06 22.06 0.42
CA THR A 635 18.14 22.16 -0.71
C THR A 635 18.34 20.93 -1.59
N PRO A 636 17.26 20.32 -2.12
CA PRO A 636 17.40 19.17 -3.01
C PRO A 636 18.12 19.61 -4.29
N GLN A 637 19.28 19.03 -4.60
CA GLN A 637 20.09 19.39 -5.77
C GLN A 637 20.12 18.30 -6.82
N ASP A 638 20.12 17.05 -6.42
CA ASP A 638 20.23 15.89 -7.30
C ASP A 638 18.87 15.17 -7.49
N PRO A 639 18.66 14.55 -8.67
CA PRO A 639 17.42 13.79 -8.94
C PRO A 639 17.19 12.63 -7.97
N GLU A 640 18.27 12.08 -7.41
CA GLU A 640 18.22 10.95 -6.47
C GLU A 640 17.98 11.39 -5.03
N GLU A 641 18.15 12.69 -4.74
CA GLU A 641 17.84 13.21 -3.41
C GLU A 641 16.34 13.15 -3.13
N PHE A 642 16.01 12.85 -1.88
CA PHE A 642 14.65 12.89 -1.42
C PHE A 642 14.08 14.30 -1.55
N LEU A 643 12.79 14.41 -1.93
CA LEU A 643 12.11 15.68 -2.10
C LEU A 643 11.82 16.31 -0.73
N HIS A 644 12.83 16.78 -0.05
CA HIS A 644 12.75 17.51 1.21
C HIS A 644 13.86 18.57 1.30
N GLY A 645 13.60 19.60 2.09
CA GLY A 645 14.59 20.65 2.39
C GLY A 645 15.25 20.43 3.76
N ALA A 646 15.13 21.40 4.65
CA ALA A 646 15.67 21.33 6.01
C ALA A 646 14.97 20.26 6.86
N ALA A 647 15.18 19.00 6.53
CA ALA A 647 14.61 17.84 7.21
C ALA A 647 15.61 16.68 7.23
N CYS A 648 15.72 15.99 8.37
CA CYS A 648 16.51 14.77 8.52
C CYS A 648 15.98 13.93 9.68
N HIS A 649 16.53 12.73 9.86
CA HIS A 649 16.13 11.82 10.95
C HIS A 649 16.34 12.42 12.35
N CYS A 650 17.28 13.38 12.51
CA CYS A 650 17.50 14.03 13.80
C CYS A 650 16.40 15.04 14.14
N CYS A 651 15.78 15.72 13.16
CA CYS A 651 14.85 16.84 13.42
C CYS A 651 13.39 16.55 13.07
N VAL A 652 13.06 16.20 11.83
CA VAL A 652 11.67 16.16 11.33
C VAL A 652 11.23 14.77 10.90
N MET A 653 12.08 13.96 10.28
CA MET A 653 11.66 12.68 9.73
C MET A 653 11.13 11.74 10.82
N ALA A 654 10.02 11.07 10.53
CA ALA A 654 9.37 10.07 11.36
C ALA A 654 9.55 8.66 10.77
N SER A 655 8.96 7.64 11.41
CA SER A 655 8.88 6.31 10.83
C SER A 655 8.13 6.36 9.49
N GLU A 656 8.61 5.64 8.48
CA GLU A 656 7.95 5.60 7.16
C GLU A 656 6.51 5.08 7.23
N THR A 657 6.21 4.23 8.22
CA THR A 657 4.86 3.73 8.46
C THR A 657 3.91 4.76 9.05
N SER A 658 4.44 5.85 9.61
CA SER A 658 3.67 6.97 10.17
C SER A 658 3.37 8.06 9.15
N CYS A 659 4.13 8.08 8.06
CA CYS A 659 4.10 9.12 7.04
C CYS A 659 3.37 8.67 5.78
N GLU A 660 2.42 9.48 5.30
CA GLU A 660 1.69 9.20 4.04
C GLU A 660 2.58 9.29 2.79
N ARG A 661 3.80 9.86 2.89
CA ARG A 661 4.67 10.18 1.74
C ARG A 661 6.11 9.77 1.91
N SER A 662 6.42 8.77 2.74
CA SER A 662 7.77 8.23 2.91
C SER A 662 8.81 9.33 3.20
N ASN A 663 8.50 10.25 4.12
CA ASN A 663 9.33 11.40 4.51
C ASN A 663 9.68 12.40 3.38
N ARG A 664 8.91 12.45 2.30
CA ARG A 664 9.05 13.47 1.25
C ARG A 664 8.23 14.72 1.56
N PHE A 665 8.55 15.85 0.94
CA PHE A 665 7.82 17.13 1.09
C PHE A 665 7.86 17.68 2.53
N LEU A 666 9.04 17.62 3.16
CA LEU A 666 9.31 18.11 4.51
C LEU A 666 10.33 19.23 4.47
N ASP A 667 10.03 20.34 5.16
CA ASP A 667 10.99 21.43 5.36
C ASP A 667 10.61 22.24 6.62
N ARG A 668 11.47 22.19 7.66
CA ARG A 668 11.20 22.92 8.91
C ARG A 668 11.30 24.43 8.79
N ARG A 669 11.92 24.96 7.72
CA ARG A 669 11.93 26.42 7.42
C ARG A 669 10.54 26.95 7.17
N PHE A 670 9.61 26.13 6.70
CA PHE A 670 8.20 26.50 6.53
C PHE A 670 7.42 26.51 7.85
N LEU A 671 7.93 25.85 8.90
CA LEU A 671 7.33 25.90 10.22
C LEU A 671 7.74 27.15 10.98
N ILE A 672 9.06 27.42 11.00
CA ILE A 672 9.66 28.45 11.86
C ILE A 672 10.91 29.00 11.18
N ASP A 673 11.17 30.29 11.41
CA ASP A 673 12.38 30.92 10.92
C ASP A 673 13.62 30.25 11.53
N LEU A 674 14.59 29.95 10.70
CA LEU A 674 15.88 29.39 11.10
C LEU A 674 16.99 30.44 10.89
N PRO A 675 18.12 30.39 11.62
CA PRO A 675 19.23 31.31 11.42
C PRO A 675 19.67 31.36 9.95
N GLY A 676 19.64 32.55 9.36
CA GLY A 676 19.94 32.78 7.95
C GLY A 676 18.81 32.43 6.95
N HIS A 677 17.65 32.08 7.47
CA HIS A 677 16.45 31.76 6.69
C HIS A 677 15.22 32.43 7.29
N ASP A 678 15.28 33.77 7.43
CA ASP A 678 14.22 34.55 8.03
C ASP A 678 13.05 34.77 7.07
N GLY A 679 11.85 34.79 7.62
CA GLY A 679 10.61 35.16 6.91
C GLY A 679 9.97 34.02 6.13
N PHE A 680 10.42 32.75 6.25
CA PHE A 680 9.77 31.58 5.67
C PHE A 680 8.81 30.90 6.64
N GLY A 681 9.05 31.05 7.95
CA GLY A 681 8.30 30.36 8.99
C GLY A 681 6.84 30.79 9.06
N PHE A 682 5.96 29.82 9.20
CA PHE A 682 4.53 30.07 9.44
C PHE A 682 4.27 30.43 10.91
N PHE A 683 4.84 29.72 11.86
CA PHE A 683 4.67 30.03 13.28
C PHE A 683 5.65 31.10 13.75
N PRO A 684 5.23 31.97 14.69
CA PRO A 684 6.17 32.90 15.34
C PRO A 684 7.23 32.10 16.11
N HIS A 685 8.37 32.73 16.34
CA HIS A 685 9.42 32.11 17.15
C HIS A 685 8.88 31.80 18.56
N PRO A 686 9.00 30.56 19.05
CA PRO A 686 8.55 30.22 20.39
C PRO A 686 9.44 30.93 21.41
N GLU A 687 8.81 31.58 22.40
CA GLU A 687 9.48 32.21 23.52
C GLU A 687 10.24 31.24 24.42
#